data_143ff168d7307c4cbe82c5b81440e42f
#
_entry.id   143ff168d7307c4cbe82c5b81440e42f
#
_cell.length_a   1.000
_cell.length_b   1.000
_cell.length_c   1.000
_cell.angle_alpha   90.00
_cell.angle_beta   90.00
_cell.angle_gamma   90.00
#
_symmetry.space_group_name_H-M   'P 1'
#
loop_
_entity.id
_entity.type
_entity.pdbx_description
1 polymer ?
#
loop_
_entity_poly.entity_id
_entity_poly.type
_entity_poly.pdbx_seq_one_letter_code
_entity_poly.pdbx_strand_id
1 'polypeptide(L)'
;MSEANGLNPSRRAFLRGGALLMAFTLMPVARRALADTEVDTLGTVVLAPDLPGSLRTNPYLDAWIRIGADGITVYTGKVELGTGVKTALLQIAAERLQVPASAVNLLTADTALTPNEGYTAGSHSIFDSGTALYNAAAQVREMLVDAAARSWQVDAAQLSTRDGIIEGPSGQRMAYADAVRHVDVHQYAKAQSPAMAAADFKLIGHNLPRLDIPAKVSGGAAFVQDMRLPGMLHARVIRPPRPGCTLQAFDTASIEALSGVVKVIRDGNYLAVVARDEWQAIKAMRSGMEGAKWSGGEAIPEAAGIHDLLKQLPSKRYPISNNGNPGGASETRFKARVTKQYLMHGSIGPSCAVAWFNDGLLTVWTHTQGVYPLRAGIAEMLRLPPERVRCIHTEGSGCYGHNGADDAAADAALIAMRLPGTPVRVQWMREQENLWEPYSSAMVTELDAGLSQGRLQDWNYELWTTPHNERIVNAGRLLPARLLAKPFTSAPSVPIAQPEGDGDRNAVPLYELGATRINMNFVTTMPFRTSAMRSLGAHINIFAIEAGIDELAIQSGLDPVALRLTHLSDPRARAVIERVRDEIGWPHKGSEPGAGIGFAFARYKNIMGYCALAVKLRVHPQTGEIRVDHVVTAVDVGQIVSPDGLRNQVEGGIVQSASWTLYEKVAYDAGGIRSYDCSGYPILRFTQLPKKVDVHLLDQPGEPFLGAAEIVQGPMAAALGNAVSNATGRRWLNLPLTRSTPPA
;
A
#
# COMPACT_ATOMS: atom_id res chain seq x y z
N MET A 1 -2.13 -21.60 50.17
CA MET A 1 -2.77 -20.38 50.70
C MET A 1 -1.83 -19.22 50.48
N SER A 2 -2.05 -18.46 49.44
CA SER A 2 -1.87 -17.01 49.34
C SER A 2 -2.28 -16.62 47.89
N GLU A 3 -3.30 -15.82 47.82
CA GLU A 3 -3.99 -15.36 46.64
C GLU A 3 -3.06 -14.43 45.83
N ALA A 4 -2.87 -14.71 44.55
CA ALA A 4 -2.38 -13.74 43.60
C ALA A 4 -3.57 -13.03 42.96
N ASN A 5 -3.95 -11.88 43.56
CA ASN A 5 -4.96 -10.98 42.99
C ASN A 5 -4.49 -10.43 41.64
N GLY A 6 -5.10 -10.88 40.57
CA GLY A 6 -5.00 -10.29 39.25
C GLY A 6 -5.64 -8.89 39.26
N LEU A 7 -4.82 -7.86 39.16
CA LEU A 7 -5.24 -6.49 38.95
C LEU A 7 -5.79 -6.33 37.53
N ASN A 8 -7.09 -6.38 37.43
CA ASN A 8 -7.83 -5.88 36.28
C ASN A 8 -8.00 -4.37 36.51
N PRO A 9 -7.29 -3.46 35.85
CA PRO A 9 -7.47 -2.03 36.06
C PRO A 9 -8.84 -1.63 35.54
N SER A 10 -9.80 -1.39 36.45
CA SER A 10 -11.10 -0.90 36.07
C SER A 10 -10.96 0.45 35.34
N ARG A 11 -11.81 0.71 34.35
CA ARG A 11 -11.90 2.00 33.62
C ARG A 11 -11.89 3.23 34.56
N ARG A 12 -12.34 3.11 35.79
CA ARG A 12 -12.36 4.18 36.80
C ARG A 12 -10.98 4.49 37.43
N ALA A 13 -10.09 3.51 37.55
CA ALA A 13 -8.74 3.75 38.09
C ALA A 13 -7.85 4.51 37.09
N PHE A 14 -8.08 4.30 35.79
CA PHE A 14 -7.38 4.98 34.70
C PHE A 14 -7.75 6.47 34.60
N LEU A 15 -8.99 6.84 34.94
CA LEU A 15 -9.49 8.23 34.90
C LEU A 15 -8.94 9.13 36.03
N ARG A 16 -8.35 8.56 37.10
CA ARG A 16 -7.83 9.33 38.22
C ARG A 16 -6.39 9.79 38.10
N GLY A 17 -5.68 9.36 37.05
CA GLY A 17 -4.25 9.63 36.84
C GLY A 17 -3.92 10.91 36.11
N GLY A 18 -4.85 11.78 35.75
CA GLY A 18 -4.57 13.03 35.02
C GLY A 18 -3.97 12.82 33.61
N ALA A 19 -4.18 11.65 33.03
CA ALA A 19 -3.76 11.35 31.67
C ALA A 19 -4.81 11.85 30.66
N LEU A 20 -4.35 12.29 29.51
CA LEU A 20 -5.17 12.54 28.32
C LEU A 20 -5.70 11.20 27.83
N LEU A 21 -6.92 10.84 28.22
CA LEU A 21 -7.46 9.52 27.97
C LEU A 21 -8.31 9.52 26.72
N MET A 22 -7.97 8.65 25.79
CA MET A 22 -8.82 8.34 24.65
C MET A 22 -10.05 7.57 25.10
N ALA A 23 -11.20 8.22 25.13
CA ALA A 23 -12.48 7.52 25.18
C ALA A 23 -12.89 7.22 23.72
N PHE A 24 -12.58 6.03 23.22
CA PHE A 24 -13.33 5.50 22.10
C PHE A 24 -14.78 5.32 22.53
N THR A 25 -15.62 6.30 22.31
CA THR A 25 -17.03 6.06 22.19
C THR A 25 -17.25 5.25 20.92
N LEU A 26 -17.21 3.91 21.05
CA LEU A 26 -17.90 3.05 20.12
C LEU A 26 -19.38 3.42 20.23
N MET A 27 -19.84 4.44 19.52
CA MET A 27 -21.25 4.54 19.21
C MET A 27 -21.59 3.29 18.40
N PRO A 28 -22.60 2.51 18.81
CA PRO A 28 -23.21 1.56 17.90
C PRO A 28 -23.84 2.41 16.79
N VAL A 29 -23.15 2.58 15.67
CA VAL A 29 -23.73 3.16 14.47
C VAL A 29 -24.82 2.21 14.04
N ALA A 30 -26.05 2.56 14.36
CA ALA A 30 -27.21 1.80 13.93
C ALA A 30 -27.15 1.70 12.40
N ARG A 31 -27.15 0.48 11.86
CA ARG A 31 -27.09 0.15 10.44
C ARG A 31 -28.12 0.88 9.53
N ARG A 32 -29.03 1.64 10.11
CA ARG A 32 -30.09 2.40 9.40
C ARG A 32 -29.74 3.84 9.05
N ALA A 33 -28.65 4.42 9.58
CA ALA A 33 -28.25 5.79 9.29
C ALA A 33 -27.14 5.92 8.22
N LEU A 34 -26.73 4.80 7.60
CA LEU A 34 -25.59 4.79 6.64
C LEU A 34 -25.98 5.06 5.19
N ALA A 35 -27.26 5.28 4.86
CA ALA A 35 -27.69 5.49 3.46
C ALA A 35 -27.19 6.81 2.86
N ASP A 36 -26.83 7.80 3.69
CA ASP A 36 -26.37 9.13 3.28
C ASP A 36 -25.01 9.53 3.90
N THR A 37 -24.24 8.57 4.41
CA THR A 37 -22.95 8.89 5.03
C THR A 37 -21.84 8.84 3.98
N GLU A 38 -21.12 9.92 3.85
CA GLU A 38 -19.95 9.98 2.97
C GLU A 38 -18.88 9.02 3.47
N VAL A 39 -18.30 8.25 2.56
CA VAL A 39 -17.22 7.29 2.82
C VAL A 39 -16.02 7.71 2.01
N ASP A 40 -14.85 7.77 2.63
CA ASP A 40 -13.62 8.10 1.93
C ASP A 40 -13.13 6.95 1.03
N THR A 41 -12.09 7.23 0.25
CA THR A 41 -11.50 6.28 -0.70
C THR A 41 -10.89 5.02 -0.04
N LEU A 42 -10.69 5.05 1.27
CA LEU A 42 -10.21 3.92 2.06
C LEU A 42 -11.35 3.13 2.72
N GLY A 43 -12.61 3.52 2.47
CA GLY A 43 -13.80 2.89 3.04
C GLY A 43 -14.11 3.31 4.48
N THR A 44 -13.58 4.45 4.92
CA THR A 44 -13.78 4.99 6.26
C THR A 44 -14.93 6.00 6.27
N VAL A 45 -15.78 5.96 7.28
CA VAL A 45 -16.90 6.89 7.41
C VAL A 45 -16.41 8.31 7.68
N VAL A 46 -16.82 9.26 6.85
CA VAL A 46 -16.48 10.69 7.01
C VAL A 46 -17.46 11.31 8.00
N LEU A 47 -16.94 11.85 9.09
CA LEU A 47 -17.70 12.47 10.17
C LEU A 47 -17.64 14.01 10.13
N ALA A 48 -16.54 14.55 9.64
CA ALA A 48 -16.25 15.99 9.63
C ALA A 48 -15.53 16.36 8.32
N PRO A 49 -16.26 16.51 7.20
CA PRO A 49 -15.69 16.69 5.86
C PRO A 49 -14.80 17.94 5.72
N ASP A 50 -15.05 18.99 6.51
CA ASP A 50 -14.26 20.23 6.48
C ASP A 50 -12.89 20.12 7.17
N LEU A 51 -12.62 19.02 7.88
CA LEU A 51 -11.35 18.82 8.56
C LEU A 51 -10.27 18.27 7.62
N PRO A 52 -8.99 18.62 7.84
CA PRO A 52 -7.90 18.17 6.99
C PRO A 52 -7.48 16.71 7.28
N GLY A 53 -7.12 16.00 6.21
CA GLY A 53 -6.61 14.63 6.29
C GLY A 53 -7.54 13.67 7.02
N SER A 54 -6.99 12.74 7.78
CA SER A 54 -7.76 11.74 8.54
C SER A 54 -8.53 12.32 9.74
N LEU A 55 -8.41 13.60 10.05
CA LEU A 55 -9.30 14.28 11.02
C LEU A 55 -10.76 14.26 10.55
N ARG A 56 -11.02 14.23 9.25
CA ARG A 56 -12.38 14.11 8.71
C ARG A 56 -13.10 12.82 9.13
N THR A 57 -12.35 11.76 9.40
CA THR A 57 -12.90 10.46 9.84
C THR A 57 -12.74 10.21 11.33
N ASN A 58 -11.81 10.91 11.99
CA ASN A 58 -11.53 10.81 13.41
C ASN A 58 -11.29 12.23 13.98
N PRO A 59 -12.36 13.01 14.21
CA PRO A 59 -12.25 14.43 14.47
C PRO A 59 -11.83 14.82 15.89
N TYR A 60 -11.80 13.89 16.84
CA TYR A 60 -11.43 14.18 18.23
C TYR A 60 -9.91 14.19 18.42
N LEU A 61 -9.37 15.21 19.09
CA LEU A 61 -7.93 15.40 19.31
C LEU A 61 -7.32 14.29 20.16
N ASP A 62 -8.04 13.80 21.16
CA ASP A 62 -7.63 12.71 22.04
C ASP A 62 -7.57 11.34 21.35
N ALA A 63 -8.13 11.20 20.16
CA ALA A 63 -7.92 10.02 19.30
C ALA A 63 -6.48 9.93 18.75
N TRP A 64 -5.75 11.04 18.73
CA TRP A 64 -4.42 11.16 18.13
C TRP A 64 -3.30 11.33 19.15
N ILE A 65 -3.56 12.02 20.26
CA ILE A 65 -2.52 12.43 21.20
C ILE A 65 -3.00 12.23 22.63
N ARG A 66 -2.16 11.54 23.42
CA ARG A 66 -2.27 11.41 24.87
C ARG A 66 -1.04 12.00 25.51
N ILE A 67 -1.23 12.84 26.54
CA ILE A 67 -0.18 13.38 27.38
C ILE A 67 -0.50 13.02 28.83
N GLY A 68 0.48 12.50 29.57
CA GLY A 68 0.34 12.12 30.96
C GLY A 68 1.66 12.12 31.71
N ALA A 69 1.63 11.70 32.97
CA ALA A 69 2.83 11.59 33.79
C ALA A 69 3.84 10.55 33.25
N ASP A 70 3.35 9.60 32.44
CA ASP A 70 4.12 8.54 31.78
C ASP A 70 4.65 8.97 30.39
N GLY A 71 4.46 10.23 30.00
CA GLY A 71 4.98 10.81 28.75
C GLY A 71 3.92 11.15 27.71
N ILE A 72 4.39 11.30 26.48
CA ILE A 72 3.56 11.64 25.30
C ILE A 72 3.39 10.41 24.43
N THR A 73 2.14 10.02 24.16
CA THR A 73 1.83 8.96 23.21
C THR A 73 1.02 9.53 22.05
N VAL A 74 1.47 9.24 20.85
CA VAL A 74 0.82 9.59 19.58
C VAL A 74 0.27 8.31 18.97
N TYR A 75 -0.91 8.41 18.37
CA TYR A 75 -1.63 7.27 17.82
C TYR A 75 -1.90 7.49 16.34
N THR A 76 -1.80 6.42 15.57
CA THR A 76 -2.20 6.38 14.15
C THR A 76 -2.75 5.01 13.80
N GLY A 77 -3.77 4.99 12.94
CA GLY A 77 -4.30 3.76 12.34
C GLY A 77 -3.46 3.25 11.15
N LYS A 78 -2.44 4.01 10.72
CA LYS A 78 -1.54 3.57 9.65
C LYS A 78 -0.54 2.54 10.17
N VAL A 79 -0.10 1.67 9.26
CA VAL A 79 0.81 0.56 9.54
C VAL A 79 2.18 0.79 8.89
N GLU A 80 3.24 0.22 9.48
CA GLU A 80 4.58 0.19 8.86
C GLU A 80 4.69 -1.01 7.91
N LEU A 81 5.00 -0.72 6.67
CA LEU A 81 5.14 -1.72 5.59
C LEU A 81 6.59 -1.80 5.03
N GLY A 82 7.55 -1.27 5.78
CA GLY A 82 8.92 -1.05 5.34
C GLY A 82 9.14 0.35 4.72
N THR A 83 8.12 1.19 4.71
CA THR A 83 8.14 2.52 4.10
C THR A 83 8.84 3.59 4.93
N GLY A 84 9.02 3.36 6.24
CA GLY A 84 9.52 4.36 7.18
C GLY A 84 8.46 5.36 7.65
N VAL A 85 7.20 5.11 7.33
CA VAL A 85 6.08 5.99 7.67
C VAL A 85 5.96 6.20 9.18
N LYS A 86 6.25 5.18 9.98
CA LYS A 86 6.26 5.24 11.44
C LYS A 86 7.18 6.36 11.97
N THR A 87 8.39 6.44 11.43
CA THR A 87 9.34 7.50 11.78
C THR A 87 8.87 8.87 11.31
N ALA A 88 8.36 8.97 10.08
CA ALA A 88 7.90 10.24 9.53
C ALA A 88 6.67 10.80 10.27
N LEU A 89 5.70 9.96 10.65
CA LEU A 89 4.52 10.40 11.43
C LEU A 89 4.91 10.86 12.83
N LEU A 90 5.84 10.15 13.50
CA LEU A 90 6.41 10.59 14.77
C LEU A 90 7.11 11.94 14.62
N GLN A 91 7.88 12.13 13.57
CA GLN A 91 8.61 13.36 13.24
C GLN A 91 7.66 14.55 13.12
N ILE A 92 6.53 14.40 12.39
CA ILE A 92 5.49 15.41 12.24
C ILE A 92 4.87 15.77 13.60
N ALA A 93 4.48 14.78 14.39
CA ALA A 93 3.84 15.01 15.68
C ALA A 93 4.78 15.69 16.67
N ALA A 94 6.04 15.23 16.78
CA ALA A 94 7.05 15.80 17.65
C ALA A 94 7.38 17.25 17.28
N GLU A 95 7.48 17.57 15.97
CA GLU A 95 7.67 18.94 15.49
C GLU A 95 6.57 19.87 15.99
N ARG A 96 5.31 19.46 15.78
CA ARG A 96 4.17 20.32 16.08
C ARG A 96 3.87 20.41 17.58
N LEU A 97 4.27 19.41 18.36
CA LEU A 97 4.28 19.48 19.83
C LEU A 97 5.50 20.25 20.37
N GLN A 98 6.49 20.55 19.55
CA GLN A 98 7.77 21.15 19.94
C GLN A 98 8.49 20.36 21.05
N VAL A 99 8.61 19.05 20.83
CA VAL A 99 9.32 18.13 21.71
C VAL A 99 10.36 17.33 20.93
N PRO A 100 11.41 16.81 21.58
CA PRO A 100 12.31 15.87 20.94
C PRO A 100 11.57 14.62 20.46
N ALA A 101 11.97 14.07 19.32
CA ALA A 101 11.40 12.82 18.79
C ALA A 101 11.44 11.67 19.82
N SER A 102 12.50 11.62 20.65
CA SER A 102 12.68 10.64 21.72
C SER A 102 11.70 10.77 22.89
N ALA A 103 11.01 11.92 23.01
CA ALA A 103 9.98 12.13 24.05
C ALA A 103 8.59 11.61 23.65
N VAL A 104 8.44 11.13 22.41
CA VAL A 104 7.16 10.66 21.85
C VAL A 104 7.20 9.16 21.67
N ASN A 105 6.21 8.46 22.24
CA ASN A 105 5.91 7.09 21.94
C ASN A 105 4.84 7.04 20.82
N LEU A 106 5.11 6.35 19.71
CA LEU A 106 4.15 6.19 18.62
C LEU A 106 3.54 4.78 18.64
N LEU A 107 2.22 4.70 18.79
CA LEU A 107 1.44 3.48 18.64
C LEU A 107 0.75 3.45 17.28
N THR A 108 0.91 2.34 16.57
CA THR A 108 0.37 2.17 15.22
C THR A 108 -0.65 1.03 15.20
N ALA A 109 -1.77 1.25 14.53
CA ALA A 109 -2.73 0.25 14.06
C ALA A 109 -3.05 -0.90 15.05
N ASP A 110 -3.72 -0.55 16.13
CA ASP A 110 -4.33 -1.45 17.10
C ASP A 110 -5.81 -1.08 17.23
N THR A 111 -6.71 -2.00 16.91
CA THR A 111 -8.15 -1.72 16.90
C THR A 111 -8.76 -1.42 18.27
N ALA A 112 -8.00 -1.59 19.36
CA ALA A 112 -8.40 -1.20 20.70
C ALA A 112 -7.90 0.20 21.10
N LEU A 113 -6.89 0.76 20.41
CA LEU A 113 -6.17 1.94 20.90
C LEU A 113 -6.07 3.07 19.87
N THR A 114 -6.03 2.78 18.57
CA THR A 114 -5.71 3.77 17.54
C THR A 114 -6.95 4.18 16.74
N PRO A 115 -6.94 5.35 16.07
CA PRO A 115 -8.05 5.75 15.19
C PRO A 115 -8.24 4.79 14.02
N ASN A 116 -9.46 4.69 13.51
CA ASN A 116 -9.73 3.96 12.27
C ASN A 116 -9.38 4.85 11.08
N GLU A 117 -8.26 4.55 10.44
CA GLU A 117 -7.81 5.23 9.22
C GLU A 117 -7.89 4.31 7.98
N GLY A 118 -8.73 3.29 8.00
CA GLY A 118 -8.91 2.34 6.90
C GLY A 118 -7.61 1.59 6.56
N TYR A 119 -7.26 1.56 5.28
CA TYR A 119 -6.06 0.90 4.78
C TYR A 119 -4.85 1.85 4.69
N THR A 120 -3.66 1.31 4.92
CA THR A 120 -2.39 1.96 4.57
C THR A 120 -2.09 1.63 3.11
N ALA A 121 -2.62 2.43 2.19
CA ALA A 121 -2.58 2.19 0.76
C ALA A 121 -2.68 3.52 0.00
N GLY A 122 -2.45 3.49 -1.32
CA GLY A 122 -2.68 4.61 -2.23
C GLY A 122 -1.80 5.83 -2.01
N SER A 123 -0.70 5.69 -1.27
CA SER A 123 0.22 6.78 -0.89
C SER A 123 -0.38 7.82 0.06
N HIS A 124 -1.43 7.45 0.82
CA HIS A 124 -2.18 8.35 1.70
C HIS A 124 -1.57 8.59 3.08
N SER A 125 -0.55 7.83 3.53
CA SER A 125 -0.11 7.89 4.92
C SER A 125 0.35 9.28 5.36
N ILE A 126 1.23 9.93 4.61
CA ILE A 126 1.68 11.30 4.94
C ILE A 126 0.63 12.32 4.51
N PHE A 127 -0.03 12.11 3.37
CA PHE A 127 -1.08 12.98 2.85
C PHE A 127 -2.27 13.10 3.83
N ASP A 128 -2.79 12.00 4.37
CA ASP A 128 -3.95 11.99 5.27
C ASP A 128 -3.54 11.99 6.75
N SER A 129 -2.80 10.97 7.21
CA SER A 129 -2.43 10.82 8.62
C SER A 129 -1.38 11.85 9.05
N GLY A 130 -0.39 12.12 8.18
CA GLY A 130 0.59 13.17 8.42
C GLY A 130 -0.08 14.54 8.58
N THR A 131 -1.03 14.87 7.71
CA THR A 131 -1.82 16.10 7.80
C THR A 131 -2.68 16.14 9.07
N ALA A 132 -3.29 15.01 9.46
CA ALA A 132 -4.07 14.95 10.70
C ALA A 132 -3.20 15.20 11.93
N LEU A 133 -2.04 14.52 12.03
CA LEU A 133 -1.10 14.69 13.13
C LEU A 133 -0.48 16.10 13.18
N TYR A 134 -0.17 16.68 12.00
CA TYR A 134 0.33 18.06 11.90
C TYR A 134 -0.63 19.06 12.53
N ASN A 135 -1.92 18.89 12.29
CA ASN A 135 -2.97 19.78 12.80
C ASN A 135 -3.34 19.45 14.25
N ALA A 136 -3.55 18.17 14.61
CA ALA A 136 -3.93 17.78 15.96
C ALA A 136 -2.85 18.12 16.99
N ALA A 137 -1.58 17.86 16.68
CA ALA A 137 -0.46 18.15 17.58
C ALA A 137 -0.31 19.65 17.87
N ALA A 138 -0.47 20.47 16.85
CA ALA A 138 -0.43 21.93 17.01
C ALA A 138 -1.59 22.45 17.89
N GLN A 139 -2.79 21.94 17.69
CA GLN A 139 -3.97 22.34 18.47
C GLN A 139 -3.87 21.87 19.93
N VAL A 140 -3.43 20.65 20.16
CA VAL A 140 -3.19 20.17 21.54
C VAL A 140 -2.12 21.04 22.23
N ARG A 141 -1.02 21.36 21.56
CA ARG A 141 0.01 22.27 22.12
C ARG A 141 -0.57 23.64 22.44
N GLU A 142 -1.38 24.23 21.55
CA GLU A 142 -2.08 25.51 21.78
C GLU A 142 -2.92 25.44 23.07
N MET A 143 -3.74 24.39 23.23
CA MET A 143 -4.59 24.22 24.40
C MET A 143 -3.77 24.15 25.71
N LEU A 144 -2.58 23.52 25.68
CA LEU A 144 -1.68 23.46 26.85
C LEU A 144 -1.09 24.84 27.17
N VAL A 145 -0.68 25.60 26.14
CA VAL A 145 -0.19 26.98 26.28
C VAL A 145 -1.28 27.88 26.87
N ASP A 146 -2.50 27.79 26.36
CA ASP A 146 -3.64 28.54 26.87
C ASP A 146 -3.96 28.21 28.35
N ALA A 147 -3.80 26.95 28.75
CA ALA A 147 -3.99 26.54 30.13
C ALA A 147 -2.94 27.17 31.05
N ALA A 148 -1.67 27.19 30.63
CA ALA A 148 -0.59 27.87 31.36
C ALA A 148 -0.81 29.39 31.42
N ALA A 149 -1.22 30.02 30.29
CA ALA A 149 -1.54 31.45 30.21
C ALA A 149 -2.64 31.85 31.22
N ARG A 150 -3.72 31.05 31.26
CA ARG A 150 -4.79 31.24 32.27
C ARG A 150 -4.28 31.09 33.70
N SER A 151 -3.45 30.07 33.97
CA SER A 151 -2.90 29.79 35.29
C SER A 151 -2.00 30.92 35.79
N TRP A 152 -1.23 31.54 34.88
CA TRP A 152 -0.31 32.64 35.21
C TRP A 152 -0.89 34.03 34.99
N GLN A 153 -2.11 34.14 34.46
CA GLN A 153 -2.77 35.41 34.12
C GLN A 153 -1.93 36.28 33.18
N VAL A 154 -1.33 35.67 32.16
CA VAL A 154 -0.53 36.32 31.12
C VAL A 154 -1.10 36.02 29.73
N ASP A 155 -0.74 36.84 28.75
CA ASP A 155 -1.12 36.58 27.36
C ASP A 155 -0.39 35.33 26.85
N ALA A 156 -1.11 34.42 26.19
CA ALA A 156 -0.55 33.23 25.56
C ALA A 156 0.56 33.56 24.53
N ALA A 157 0.48 34.70 23.86
CA ALA A 157 1.49 35.17 22.93
C ALA A 157 2.86 35.47 23.59
N GLN A 158 2.91 35.68 24.91
CA GLN A 158 4.15 35.85 25.67
C GLN A 158 4.80 34.53 26.12
N LEU A 159 4.13 33.41 25.86
CA LEU A 159 4.62 32.11 26.24
C LEU A 159 5.38 31.45 25.09
N SER A 160 6.42 30.71 25.44
CA SER A 160 7.14 29.86 24.50
C SER A 160 7.09 28.41 24.95
N THR A 161 7.32 27.49 24.00
CA THR A 161 7.38 26.05 24.30
C THR A 161 8.69 25.47 23.84
N ARG A 162 9.29 24.63 24.67
CA ARG A 162 10.52 23.92 24.36
C ARG A 162 10.60 22.62 25.14
N ASP A 163 10.87 21.52 24.44
CA ASP A 163 11.10 20.19 25.03
C ASP A 163 9.99 19.74 26.00
N GLY A 164 8.72 20.08 25.69
CA GLY A 164 7.57 19.74 26.52
C GLY A 164 7.39 20.62 27.76
N ILE A 165 8.09 21.74 27.84
CA ILE A 165 7.97 22.76 28.88
C ILE A 165 7.39 24.05 28.26
N ILE A 166 6.42 24.64 28.94
CA ILE A 166 5.91 25.98 28.66
C ILE A 166 6.67 26.95 29.54
N GLU A 167 7.20 28.04 28.96
CA GLU A 167 7.98 29.05 29.65
C GLU A 167 7.30 30.42 29.54
N GLY A 168 7.18 31.11 30.66
CA GLY A 168 6.56 32.44 30.75
C GLY A 168 7.58 33.57 30.93
N PRO A 169 7.15 34.86 30.73
CA PRO A 169 8.05 36.01 30.72
C PRO A 169 8.73 36.29 32.05
N SER A 170 8.17 35.85 33.17
CA SER A 170 8.74 36.02 34.52
C SER A 170 9.49 34.77 35.02
N GLY A 171 9.93 33.86 34.12
CA GLY A 171 10.60 32.63 34.45
C GLY A 171 9.71 31.50 34.94
N GLN A 172 8.37 31.64 34.75
CA GLN A 172 7.44 30.55 35.05
C GLN A 172 7.71 29.37 34.11
N ARG A 173 7.55 28.17 34.63
CA ARG A 173 7.72 26.93 33.88
C ARG A 173 6.61 25.92 34.24
N MET A 174 6.02 25.30 33.24
CA MET A 174 5.00 24.25 33.40
C MET A 174 5.26 23.14 32.40
N ALA A 175 5.36 21.90 32.87
CA ALA A 175 5.45 20.76 31.97
C ALA A 175 4.10 20.47 31.29
N TYR A 176 4.11 19.91 30.10
CA TYR A 176 2.90 19.48 29.40
C TYR A 176 2.08 18.50 30.24
N ALA A 177 2.71 17.62 31.01
CA ALA A 177 2.06 16.68 31.89
C ALA A 177 1.29 17.36 33.04
N ASP A 178 1.67 18.58 33.43
CA ASP A 178 0.94 19.39 34.42
C ASP A 178 -0.13 20.24 33.75
N ALA A 179 0.19 20.89 32.61
CA ALA A 179 -0.76 21.71 31.88
C ALA A 179 -1.99 20.92 31.43
N VAL A 180 -1.81 19.67 31.01
CA VAL A 180 -2.93 18.80 30.53
C VAL A 180 -3.98 18.52 31.59
N ARG A 181 -3.64 18.62 32.89
CA ARG A 181 -4.62 18.46 34.00
C ARG A 181 -5.68 19.56 34.02
N HIS A 182 -5.42 20.66 33.33
CA HIS A 182 -6.31 21.83 33.22
C HIS A 182 -6.99 21.98 31.87
N VAL A 183 -6.93 20.92 31.04
CA VAL A 183 -7.45 20.90 29.67
C VAL A 183 -8.36 19.71 29.46
N ASP A 184 -9.52 19.92 28.88
CA ASP A 184 -10.30 18.85 28.26
C ASP A 184 -9.87 18.74 26.81
N VAL A 185 -9.27 17.65 26.46
CA VAL A 185 -8.76 17.37 25.11
C VAL A 185 -9.69 16.52 24.27
N HIS A 186 -10.81 16.05 24.84
CA HIS A 186 -11.89 15.42 24.11
C HIS A 186 -12.69 16.50 23.36
N GLN A 187 -12.07 17.14 22.38
CA GLN A 187 -12.64 18.18 21.57
C GLN A 187 -12.48 17.88 20.10
N TYR A 188 -13.44 18.37 19.30
CA TYR A 188 -13.31 18.37 17.85
C TYR A 188 -12.12 19.23 17.44
N ALA A 189 -11.34 18.71 16.51
CA ALA A 189 -10.30 19.47 15.84
C ALA A 189 -10.91 20.66 15.07
N LYS A 190 -10.16 21.75 14.98
CA LYS A 190 -10.48 22.89 14.12
C LYS A 190 -9.93 22.63 12.70
N ALA A 191 -10.57 23.18 11.69
CA ALA A 191 -10.11 23.09 10.30
C ALA A 191 -8.72 23.73 10.08
N GLN A 192 -8.39 24.74 10.87
CA GLN A 192 -7.09 25.41 10.84
C GLN A 192 -6.36 25.21 12.17
N SER A 193 -5.07 24.97 12.08
CA SER A 193 -4.15 24.90 13.22
C SER A 193 -3.24 26.13 13.26
N PRO A 194 -2.62 26.45 14.42
CA PRO A 194 -1.61 27.50 14.49
C PRO A 194 -0.54 27.35 13.40
N ALA A 195 -0.25 28.46 12.71
CA ALA A 195 0.79 28.45 11.68
C ALA A 195 2.17 28.21 12.30
N MET A 196 3.04 27.60 11.52
CA MET A 196 4.47 27.47 11.80
C MET A 196 5.21 27.64 10.47
N ALA A 197 6.16 28.57 10.42
CA ALA A 197 6.92 28.78 9.21
C ALA A 197 7.83 27.56 8.94
N ALA A 198 7.96 27.15 7.69
CA ALA A 198 8.83 26.03 7.33
C ALA A 198 10.31 26.25 7.74
N ALA A 199 10.74 27.51 7.77
CA ALA A 199 12.08 27.89 8.26
C ALA A 199 12.32 27.58 9.75
N ASP A 200 11.24 27.41 10.53
CA ASP A 200 11.31 27.11 11.97
C ASP A 200 11.29 25.60 12.25
N PHE A 201 11.13 24.75 11.23
CA PHE A 201 11.15 23.31 11.38
C PHE A 201 12.52 22.81 11.84
N LYS A 202 12.51 21.94 12.85
CA LYS A 202 13.70 21.30 13.42
C LYS A 202 13.79 19.81 13.13
N LEU A 203 12.62 19.20 12.87
CA LEU A 203 12.49 17.79 12.61
C LEU A 203 11.99 17.53 11.19
N ILE A 204 10.91 18.18 10.77
CA ILE A 204 10.41 18.08 9.38
C ILE A 204 11.50 18.60 8.42
N GLY A 205 11.75 17.85 7.35
CA GLY A 205 12.82 18.16 6.39
C GLY A 205 14.20 17.62 6.77
N HIS A 206 14.32 16.98 7.93
CA HIS A 206 15.58 16.42 8.40
C HIS A 206 15.54 14.90 8.50
N ASN A 207 16.71 14.26 8.43
CA ASN A 207 16.82 12.82 8.55
C ASN A 207 16.83 12.40 10.03
N LEU A 208 15.89 11.52 10.38
CA LEU A 208 15.89 10.82 11.67
C LEU A 208 16.20 9.34 11.47
N PRO A 209 16.93 8.71 12.42
CA PRO A 209 17.07 7.25 12.39
C PRO A 209 15.70 6.56 12.41
N ARG A 210 15.50 5.59 11.55
CA ARG A 210 14.26 4.85 11.49
C ARG A 210 14.02 4.04 12.76
N LEU A 211 12.81 4.13 13.32
CA LEU A 211 12.43 3.47 14.57
C LEU A 211 12.39 1.95 14.46
N ASP A 212 12.11 1.42 13.28
CA ASP A 212 11.90 0.00 13.02
C ASP A 212 13.18 -0.77 12.66
N ILE A 213 14.24 -0.10 12.21
CA ILE A 213 15.48 -0.75 11.75
C ILE A 213 16.30 -1.43 12.87
N PRO A 214 16.51 -0.82 14.06
CA PRO A 214 17.39 -1.42 15.06
C PRO A 214 17.02 -2.86 15.43
N ALA A 215 15.73 -3.14 15.67
CA ALA A 215 15.28 -4.50 15.98
C ALA A 215 15.53 -5.48 14.82
N LYS A 216 15.32 -5.02 13.58
CA LYS A 216 15.49 -5.85 12.37
C LYS A 216 16.93 -6.29 12.14
N VAL A 217 17.92 -5.43 12.44
CA VAL A 217 19.34 -5.72 12.18
C VAL A 217 20.07 -6.31 13.39
N SER A 218 19.48 -6.27 14.58
CA SER A 218 20.06 -6.84 15.80
C SER A 218 19.50 -8.22 16.19
N GLY A 219 18.63 -8.80 15.35
CA GLY A 219 17.98 -10.09 15.63
C GLY A 219 16.85 -9.99 16.66
N GLY A 220 16.27 -8.81 16.87
CA GLY A 220 15.08 -8.62 17.70
C GLY A 220 13.83 -9.21 17.05
N ALA A 221 12.76 -9.38 17.82
CA ALA A 221 11.45 -9.79 17.32
C ALA A 221 10.79 -8.63 16.55
N ALA A 222 11.17 -8.44 15.29
CA ALA A 222 10.74 -7.32 14.46
C ALA A 222 9.52 -7.65 13.58
N PHE A 223 9.34 -8.93 13.24
CA PHE A 223 8.30 -9.39 12.34
C PHE A 223 7.31 -10.31 13.03
N VAL A 224 6.12 -10.43 12.49
CA VAL A 224 5.11 -11.39 12.99
C VAL A 224 5.63 -12.83 12.97
N GLN A 225 6.53 -13.17 12.04
CA GLN A 225 7.22 -14.46 11.97
C GLN A 225 8.12 -14.72 13.17
N ASP A 226 8.62 -13.66 13.84
CA ASP A 226 9.53 -13.76 14.99
C ASP A 226 8.79 -13.91 16.32
N MET A 227 7.49 -13.65 16.33
CA MET A 227 6.70 -13.69 17.57
C MET A 227 6.76 -15.08 18.23
N ARG A 228 6.93 -15.07 19.55
CA ARG A 228 6.93 -16.26 20.39
C ARG A 228 6.14 -15.95 21.67
N LEU A 229 4.96 -16.55 21.79
CA LEU A 229 4.13 -16.46 22.99
C LEU A 229 4.28 -17.74 23.82
N PRO A 230 4.17 -17.66 25.15
CA PRO A 230 4.22 -18.85 26.00
C PRO A 230 3.19 -19.90 25.59
N GLY A 231 3.61 -21.15 25.41
CA GLY A 231 2.73 -22.24 25.01
C GLY A 231 2.19 -22.19 23.57
N MET A 232 2.73 -21.30 22.73
CA MET A 232 2.28 -21.14 21.36
C MET A 232 2.47 -22.42 20.53
N LEU A 233 1.41 -22.81 19.80
CA LEU A 233 1.42 -23.88 18.83
C LEU A 233 1.65 -23.34 17.41
N HIS A 234 2.01 -24.26 16.50
CA HIS A 234 2.28 -23.97 15.10
C HIS A 234 1.25 -24.64 14.21
N ALA A 235 0.67 -23.88 13.30
CA ALA A 235 -0.31 -24.40 12.36
C ALA A 235 0.12 -24.21 10.91
N ARG A 236 -0.33 -25.13 10.06
CA ARG A 236 -0.23 -25.07 8.61
C ARG A 236 -1.59 -25.39 8.00
N VAL A 237 -1.94 -24.67 6.94
CA VAL A 237 -3.17 -24.94 6.19
C VAL A 237 -2.91 -25.89 5.04
N ILE A 238 -3.93 -26.67 4.67
CA ILE A 238 -3.91 -27.55 3.50
C ILE A 238 -4.92 -26.97 2.52
N ARG A 239 -4.45 -26.44 1.41
CA ARG A 239 -5.26 -25.79 0.39
C ARG A 239 -5.67 -26.73 -0.72
N PRO A 240 -6.82 -26.50 -1.39
CA PRO A 240 -7.14 -27.18 -2.64
C PRO A 240 -6.03 -26.98 -3.68
N PRO A 241 -5.86 -27.86 -4.67
CA PRO A 241 -4.83 -27.70 -5.70
C PRO A 241 -5.11 -26.51 -6.62
N ARG A 242 -6.37 -26.06 -6.75
CA ARG A 242 -6.79 -24.86 -7.49
C ARG A 242 -8.17 -24.38 -7.02
N PRO A 243 -8.58 -23.17 -7.36
CA PRO A 243 -9.93 -22.65 -7.07
C PRO A 243 -11.04 -23.59 -7.59
N GLY A 244 -12.15 -23.65 -6.86
CA GLY A 244 -13.33 -24.44 -7.26
C GLY A 244 -13.21 -25.95 -7.00
N CYS A 245 -12.09 -26.45 -6.46
CA CYS A 245 -11.98 -27.86 -6.05
C CYS A 245 -12.79 -28.12 -4.78
N THR A 246 -13.40 -29.32 -4.73
CA THR A 246 -14.15 -29.83 -3.58
C THR A 246 -13.46 -31.02 -2.97
N LEU A 247 -13.32 -31.02 -1.64
CA LEU A 247 -12.73 -32.11 -0.88
C LEU A 247 -13.68 -33.33 -0.86
N GLN A 248 -13.22 -34.45 -1.39
CA GLN A 248 -13.99 -35.69 -1.45
C GLN A 248 -13.68 -36.60 -0.25
N ALA A 249 -12.40 -36.76 0.07
CA ALA A 249 -11.96 -37.56 1.19
C ALA A 249 -10.70 -37.00 1.85
N PHE A 250 -10.62 -37.17 3.15
CA PHE A 250 -9.46 -36.81 3.96
C PHE A 250 -9.44 -37.66 5.23
N ASP A 251 -8.37 -38.42 5.43
CA ASP A 251 -8.20 -39.24 6.63
C ASP A 251 -7.58 -38.43 7.76
N THR A 252 -8.47 -37.84 8.57
CA THR A 252 -8.09 -37.03 9.73
C THR A 252 -7.31 -37.82 10.76
N ALA A 253 -7.70 -39.09 11.01
CA ALA A 253 -7.11 -39.93 12.06
C ALA A 253 -5.65 -40.25 11.77
N SER A 254 -5.29 -40.54 10.51
CA SER A 254 -3.90 -40.81 10.13
C SER A 254 -2.99 -39.63 10.35
N ILE A 255 -3.48 -38.42 10.13
CA ILE A 255 -2.70 -37.20 10.35
C ILE A 255 -2.61 -36.84 11.84
N GLU A 256 -3.68 -37.08 12.63
CA GLU A 256 -3.66 -36.87 14.08
C GLU A 256 -2.72 -37.82 14.80
N ALA A 257 -2.48 -39.00 14.25
CA ALA A 257 -1.53 -40.00 14.78
C ALA A 257 -0.06 -39.61 14.58
N LEU A 258 0.25 -38.60 13.76
CA LEU A 258 1.63 -38.17 13.54
C LEU A 258 2.22 -37.49 14.79
N SER A 259 3.51 -37.79 15.03
CA SER A 259 4.23 -37.27 16.20
C SER A 259 4.15 -35.72 16.30
N GLY A 260 3.74 -35.23 17.46
CA GLY A 260 3.65 -33.81 17.78
C GLY A 260 2.41 -33.10 17.24
N VAL A 261 1.58 -33.75 16.46
CA VAL A 261 0.29 -33.20 16.04
C VAL A 261 -0.62 -33.10 17.26
N VAL A 262 -1.24 -31.94 17.42
CA VAL A 262 -2.16 -31.62 18.52
C VAL A 262 -3.60 -31.69 18.05
N LYS A 263 -3.85 -31.24 16.80
CA LYS A 263 -5.21 -31.19 16.26
C LYS A 263 -5.18 -31.11 14.73
N VAL A 264 -6.16 -31.76 14.12
CA VAL A 264 -6.53 -31.53 12.73
C VAL A 264 -7.87 -30.83 12.69
N ILE A 265 -8.01 -29.82 11.83
CA ILE A 265 -9.23 -29.05 11.67
C ILE A 265 -9.75 -29.28 10.25
N ARG A 266 -11.00 -29.73 10.16
CA ARG A 266 -11.75 -29.86 8.90
C ARG A 266 -13.07 -29.13 9.03
N ASP A 267 -13.37 -28.24 8.07
CA ASP A 267 -14.65 -27.56 7.96
C ASP A 267 -14.96 -27.32 6.46
N GLY A 268 -15.72 -28.22 5.85
CA GLY A 268 -15.95 -28.24 4.40
C GLY A 268 -14.68 -28.55 3.64
N ASN A 269 -14.24 -27.59 2.81
CA ASN A 269 -13.00 -27.61 2.04
C ASN A 269 -11.81 -27.00 2.82
N TYR A 270 -12.05 -26.43 4.00
CA TYR A 270 -11.01 -25.88 4.85
C TYR A 270 -10.33 -27.02 5.65
N LEU A 271 -9.02 -27.11 5.53
CA LEU A 271 -8.18 -28.06 6.25
C LEU A 271 -7.00 -27.33 6.90
N ALA A 272 -6.70 -27.65 8.15
CA ALA A 272 -5.49 -27.19 8.84
C ALA A 272 -4.97 -28.25 9.81
N VAL A 273 -3.66 -28.23 10.04
CA VAL A 273 -2.98 -29.06 11.04
C VAL A 273 -2.30 -28.17 12.06
N VAL A 274 -2.35 -28.56 13.33
CA VAL A 274 -1.72 -27.88 14.45
C VAL A 274 -0.78 -28.83 15.15
N ALA A 275 0.45 -28.39 15.41
CA ALA A 275 1.47 -29.21 16.06
C ALA A 275 2.25 -28.39 17.12
N ARG A 276 3.03 -29.10 17.94
CA ARG A 276 3.82 -28.50 19.03
C ARG A 276 5.00 -27.68 18.53
N ASP A 277 5.57 -28.07 17.39
CA ASP A 277 6.64 -27.33 16.73
C ASP A 277 6.37 -27.15 15.23
N GLU A 278 7.10 -26.21 14.62
CA GLU A 278 6.90 -25.80 13.25
C GLU A 278 7.17 -26.94 12.24
N TRP A 279 8.24 -27.71 12.46
CA TRP A 279 8.60 -28.80 11.56
C TRP A 279 7.59 -29.94 11.58
N GLN A 280 7.04 -30.26 12.75
CA GLN A 280 5.95 -31.24 12.89
C GLN A 280 4.71 -30.80 12.13
N ALA A 281 4.34 -29.49 12.24
CA ALA A 281 3.23 -28.94 11.48
C ALA A 281 3.45 -29.03 9.96
N ILE A 282 4.68 -28.74 9.47
CA ILE A 282 5.03 -28.86 8.05
C ILE A 282 4.94 -30.30 7.57
N LYS A 283 5.48 -31.26 8.32
CA LYS A 283 5.38 -32.69 7.97
C LYS A 283 3.94 -33.18 7.91
N ALA A 284 3.12 -32.81 8.91
CA ALA A 284 1.72 -33.18 8.95
C ALA A 284 0.93 -32.52 7.80
N MET A 285 1.21 -31.28 7.46
CA MET A 285 0.62 -30.61 6.30
C MET A 285 0.96 -31.36 5.00
N ARG A 286 2.22 -31.70 4.77
CA ARG A 286 2.64 -32.42 3.55
C ARG A 286 1.97 -33.78 3.42
N SER A 287 1.95 -34.57 4.50
CA SER A 287 1.20 -35.84 4.53
C SER A 287 -0.30 -35.61 4.26
N GLY A 288 -0.87 -34.57 4.83
CA GLY A 288 -2.27 -34.22 4.60
C GLY A 288 -2.54 -33.79 3.14
N MET A 289 -1.63 -33.07 2.50
CA MET A 289 -1.74 -32.69 1.08
C MET A 289 -1.73 -33.94 0.17
N GLU A 290 -0.88 -34.91 0.44
CA GLU A 290 -0.81 -36.19 -0.30
C GLU A 290 -2.06 -37.04 -0.07
N GLY A 291 -2.59 -37.07 1.16
CA GLY A 291 -3.76 -37.83 1.55
C GLY A 291 -5.10 -37.23 1.13
N ALA A 292 -5.18 -35.92 0.91
CA ALA A 292 -6.43 -35.26 0.54
C ALA A 292 -6.85 -35.58 -0.91
N LYS A 293 -8.09 -36.00 -1.07
CA LYS A 293 -8.67 -36.29 -2.40
C LYS A 293 -9.61 -35.17 -2.80
N TRP A 294 -9.25 -34.48 -3.86
CA TRP A 294 -9.99 -33.35 -4.40
C TRP A 294 -10.62 -33.69 -5.76
N SER A 295 -11.75 -33.08 -6.08
CA SER A 295 -12.38 -33.17 -7.39
C SER A 295 -12.85 -31.80 -7.89
N GLY A 296 -13.11 -31.69 -9.18
CA GLY A 296 -13.53 -30.43 -9.81
C GLY A 296 -12.38 -29.44 -9.99
N GLY A 297 -12.69 -28.19 -9.87
CA GLY A 297 -11.80 -27.04 -10.04
C GLY A 297 -12.18 -26.17 -11.25
N GLU A 298 -11.97 -24.88 -11.10
CA GLU A 298 -12.22 -23.92 -12.19
C GLU A 298 -11.24 -24.14 -13.34
N ALA A 299 -11.71 -23.95 -14.58
CA ALA A 299 -10.85 -24.00 -15.75
C ALA A 299 -9.90 -22.79 -15.74
N ILE A 300 -8.62 -23.06 -15.95
CA ILE A 300 -7.58 -22.02 -16.07
C ILE A 300 -7.29 -21.84 -17.56
N PRO A 301 -7.38 -20.62 -18.11
CA PRO A 301 -7.08 -20.36 -19.51
C PRO A 301 -5.57 -20.50 -19.78
N GLU A 302 -5.21 -20.69 -21.04
CA GLU A 302 -3.82 -20.65 -21.47
C GLU A 302 -3.26 -19.23 -21.34
N ALA A 303 -2.05 -19.11 -20.80
CA ALA A 303 -1.41 -17.81 -20.54
C ALA A 303 -1.18 -16.99 -21.81
N ALA A 304 -0.92 -17.64 -22.93
CA ALA A 304 -0.66 -16.99 -24.22
C ALA A 304 -1.89 -16.21 -24.76
N GLY A 305 -3.12 -16.68 -24.47
CA GLY A 305 -4.35 -16.06 -24.93
C GLY A 305 -5.02 -15.11 -23.94
N ILE A 306 -4.41 -14.85 -22.78
CA ILE A 306 -5.09 -14.13 -21.68
C ILE A 306 -5.57 -12.72 -22.07
N HIS A 307 -4.79 -11.98 -22.84
CA HIS A 307 -5.11 -10.62 -23.23
C HIS A 307 -6.29 -10.54 -24.25
N ASP A 308 -6.40 -11.53 -25.12
CA ASP A 308 -7.52 -11.62 -26.05
C ASP A 308 -8.78 -12.10 -25.31
N LEU A 309 -8.62 -13.03 -24.37
CA LEU A 309 -9.70 -13.46 -23.50
C LEU A 309 -10.27 -12.30 -22.68
N LEU A 310 -9.43 -11.45 -22.07
CA LEU A 310 -9.89 -10.26 -21.35
C LEU A 310 -10.80 -9.36 -22.18
N LYS A 311 -10.49 -9.19 -23.46
CA LYS A 311 -11.31 -8.37 -24.36
C LYS A 311 -12.63 -9.04 -24.76
N GLN A 312 -12.69 -10.37 -24.74
CA GLN A 312 -13.88 -11.16 -25.12
C GLN A 312 -14.83 -11.39 -23.95
N LEU A 313 -14.33 -11.39 -22.72
CA LEU A 313 -15.14 -11.62 -21.53
C LEU A 313 -16.16 -10.49 -21.31
N PRO A 314 -17.31 -10.81 -20.71
CA PRO A 314 -18.28 -9.80 -20.32
C PRO A 314 -17.63 -8.73 -19.42
N SER A 315 -17.79 -7.48 -19.82
CA SER A 315 -17.23 -6.34 -19.09
C SER A 315 -18.25 -5.23 -18.94
N LYS A 316 -18.15 -4.47 -17.87
CA LYS A 316 -18.90 -3.23 -17.69
C LYS A 316 -18.02 -2.07 -18.12
N ARG A 317 -18.50 -1.29 -19.08
CA ARG A 317 -17.78 -0.11 -19.58
C ARG A 317 -18.04 1.10 -18.70
N TYR A 318 -16.97 1.78 -18.29
CA TYR A 318 -16.98 3.02 -17.52
C TYR A 318 -16.29 4.11 -18.35
N PRO A 319 -17.01 5.18 -18.74
CA PRO A 319 -16.38 6.35 -19.33
C PRO A 319 -15.62 7.12 -18.27
N ILE A 320 -14.31 7.35 -18.49
CA ILE A 320 -13.42 8.05 -17.57
C ILE A 320 -13.26 9.51 -17.99
N SER A 321 -13.07 9.76 -19.29
CA SER A 321 -13.02 11.10 -19.88
C SER A 321 -13.66 11.07 -21.25
N ASN A 322 -14.44 12.09 -21.56
CA ASN A 322 -15.05 12.27 -22.88
C ASN A 322 -15.17 13.76 -23.18
N ASN A 323 -14.25 14.27 -23.99
CA ASN A 323 -14.22 15.65 -24.42
C ASN A 323 -13.96 15.72 -25.94
N GLY A 324 -14.94 16.21 -26.68
CA GLY A 324 -14.86 16.27 -28.12
C GLY A 324 -15.01 14.89 -28.80
N ASN A 325 -14.55 14.80 -30.05
CA ASN A 325 -14.68 13.60 -30.88
C ASN A 325 -13.29 13.21 -31.44
N PRO A 326 -12.50 12.38 -30.73
CA PRO A 326 -11.19 11.96 -31.20
C PRO A 326 -11.30 11.06 -32.43
N GLY A 327 -10.24 11.02 -33.26
CA GLY A 327 -10.14 10.21 -34.46
C GLY A 327 -10.16 11.02 -35.77
N GLY A 328 -10.01 12.36 -35.67
CA GLY A 328 -9.82 13.25 -36.83
C GLY A 328 -8.52 12.98 -37.58
N ALA A 329 -8.35 13.63 -38.73
CA ALA A 329 -7.10 13.62 -39.48
C ALA A 329 -6.00 14.32 -38.66
N SER A 330 -4.85 13.69 -38.54
CA SER A 330 -3.65 14.23 -37.88
C SER A 330 -2.44 14.02 -38.80
N GLU A 331 -1.45 14.91 -38.73
CA GLU A 331 -0.21 14.81 -39.49
C GLU A 331 0.58 13.57 -39.11
N THR A 332 0.61 13.26 -37.82
CA THR A 332 1.22 12.05 -37.26
C THR A 332 0.20 11.33 -36.39
N ARG A 333 0.13 10.02 -36.51
CA ARG A 333 -0.80 9.19 -35.73
C ARG A 333 -0.10 7.93 -35.22
N PHE A 334 -0.27 7.65 -33.94
CA PHE A 334 0.26 6.46 -33.31
C PHE A 334 -0.88 5.61 -32.76
N LYS A 335 -0.88 4.33 -33.14
CA LYS A 335 -1.80 3.31 -32.61
C LYS A 335 -0.99 2.20 -31.96
N ALA A 336 -1.39 1.82 -30.76
CA ALA A 336 -0.68 0.80 -30.00
C ALA A 336 -1.64 -0.04 -29.15
N ARG A 337 -1.31 -1.32 -29.03
CA ARG A 337 -1.84 -2.22 -28.02
C ARG A 337 -0.74 -2.53 -27.02
N VAL A 338 -0.96 -2.25 -25.74
CA VAL A 338 -0.01 -2.52 -24.67
C VAL A 338 -0.60 -3.58 -23.75
N THR A 339 0.21 -4.53 -23.30
CA THR A 339 -0.25 -5.63 -22.46
C THR A 339 0.62 -5.81 -21.21
N LYS A 340 -0.02 -6.26 -20.14
CA LYS A 340 0.64 -6.61 -18.86
C LYS A 340 0.11 -7.94 -18.37
N GLN A 341 1.01 -8.83 -17.92
CA GLN A 341 0.68 -10.11 -17.29
C GLN A 341 0.28 -9.94 -15.81
N TYR A 342 -0.25 -10.99 -15.21
CA TYR A 342 -0.39 -11.09 -13.76
C TYR A 342 0.97 -11.03 -13.07
N LEU A 343 1.04 -10.31 -11.93
CA LEU A 343 2.22 -10.24 -11.08
C LEU A 343 1.89 -10.72 -9.67
N MET A 344 2.86 -11.32 -9.00
CA MET A 344 2.83 -11.62 -7.57
C MET A 344 3.41 -10.45 -6.77
N HIS A 345 3.04 -10.35 -5.49
CA HIS A 345 3.66 -9.41 -4.57
C HIS A 345 5.13 -9.79 -4.30
N GLY A 346 5.42 -11.09 -4.28
CA GLY A 346 6.78 -11.57 -4.15
C GLY A 346 7.44 -11.21 -2.82
N SER A 347 6.67 -11.08 -1.74
CA SER A 347 7.21 -10.80 -0.40
C SER A 347 8.25 -11.84 -0.01
N ILE A 348 9.37 -11.40 0.59
CA ILE A 348 10.51 -12.29 0.93
C ILE A 348 10.07 -13.42 1.87
N GLY A 349 9.32 -13.10 2.94
CA GLY A 349 8.71 -14.10 3.81
C GLY A 349 7.25 -14.35 3.45
N PRO A 350 6.78 -15.62 3.47
CA PRO A 350 5.38 -15.94 3.31
C PRO A 350 4.50 -15.32 4.38
N SER A 351 3.22 -15.15 4.07
CA SER A 351 2.22 -14.56 4.96
C SER A 351 2.11 -15.33 6.27
N CYS A 352 2.02 -14.59 7.37
CA CYS A 352 2.04 -15.11 8.73
C CYS A 352 1.10 -14.29 9.62
N ALA A 353 0.48 -14.97 10.59
CA ALA A 353 -0.26 -14.33 11.66
C ALA A 353 -0.18 -15.17 12.94
N VAL A 354 -0.33 -14.51 14.08
CA VAL A 354 -0.51 -15.14 15.38
C VAL A 354 -1.90 -14.79 15.89
N ALA A 355 -2.64 -15.77 16.40
CA ALA A 355 -3.94 -15.51 16.99
C ALA A 355 -4.07 -16.22 18.36
N TRP A 356 -4.81 -15.59 19.27
CA TRP A 356 -5.08 -16.11 20.60
C TRP A 356 -6.51 -15.78 21.02
N PHE A 357 -7.30 -16.81 21.21
CA PHE A 357 -8.64 -16.67 21.78
C PHE A 357 -8.60 -16.99 23.27
N ASN A 358 -8.72 -15.98 24.11
CA ASN A 358 -8.67 -16.12 25.56
C ASN A 358 -9.71 -15.21 26.23
N ASP A 359 -10.38 -15.72 27.27
CA ASP A 359 -11.39 -14.99 28.05
C ASP A 359 -12.45 -14.27 27.19
N GLY A 360 -12.81 -14.91 26.07
CA GLY A 360 -13.83 -14.42 25.15
C GLY A 360 -13.38 -13.28 24.24
N LEU A 361 -12.09 -12.94 24.22
CA LEU A 361 -11.47 -11.99 23.30
C LEU A 361 -10.55 -12.73 22.33
N LEU A 362 -10.72 -12.50 21.05
CA LEU A 362 -9.79 -12.94 19.99
C LEU A 362 -8.81 -11.83 19.69
N THR A 363 -7.53 -12.04 19.96
CA THR A 363 -6.45 -11.13 19.56
C THR A 363 -5.69 -11.72 18.38
N VAL A 364 -5.50 -10.92 17.32
CA VAL A 364 -4.81 -11.31 16.08
C VAL A 364 -3.68 -10.33 15.79
N TRP A 365 -2.43 -10.81 15.77
CA TRP A 365 -1.25 -10.09 15.31
C TRP A 365 -0.97 -10.46 13.85
N THR A 366 -0.86 -9.46 12.99
CA THR A 366 -0.81 -9.67 11.54
C THR A 366 -0.14 -8.51 10.82
N HIS A 367 0.43 -8.78 9.65
CA HIS A 367 1.01 -7.76 8.78
C HIS A 367 0.02 -7.19 7.74
N THR A 368 -1.27 -7.18 8.06
CA THR A 368 -2.30 -6.57 7.20
C THR A 368 -2.05 -5.09 6.95
N GLN A 369 -2.51 -4.57 5.83
CA GLN A 369 -2.52 -3.13 5.56
C GLN A 369 -3.66 -2.38 6.27
N GLY A 370 -4.66 -3.07 6.82
CA GLY A 370 -5.84 -2.45 7.45
C GLY A 370 -6.45 -3.29 8.56
N VAL A 371 -6.09 -2.99 9.80
CA VAL A 371 -6.55 -3.76 10.97
C VAL A 371 -8.06 -3.67 11.20
N TYR A 372 -8.70 -2.54 10.87
CA TYR A 372 -10.13 -2.35 11.07
C TYR A 372 -11.00 -3.09 10.06
N PRO A 373 -10.75 -3.01 8.75
CA PRO A 373 -11.44 -3.87 7.79
C PRO A 373 -11.22 -5.36 8.07
N LEU A 374 -10.00 -5.76 8.43
CA LEU A 374 -9.71 -7.14 8.80
C LEU A 374 -10.51 -7.60 10.03
N ARG A 375 -10.57 -6.76 11.09
CA ARG A 375 -11.40 -7.03 12.27
C ARG A 375 -12.85 -7.30 11.89
N ALA A 376 -13.41 -6.45 11.03
CA ALA A 376 -14.80 -6.61 10.58
C ALA A 376 -15.01 -7.93 9.82
N GLY A 377 -14.11 -8.26 8.87
CA GLY A 377 -14.18 -9.50 8.11
C GLY A 377 -14.02 -10.76 8.97
N ILE A 378 -13.08 -10.77 9.92
CA ILE A 378 -12.88 -11.87 10.87
C ILE A 378 -14.10 -12.01 11.80
N ALA A 379 -14.62 -10.91 12.34
CA ALA A 379 -15.78 -10.92 13.20
C ALA A 379 -17.01 -11.50 12.49
N GLU A 380 -17.26 -11.10 11.23
CA GLU A 380 -18.33 -11.66 10.41
C GLU A 380 -18.11 -13.15 10.13
N MET A 381 -16.89 -13.56 9.70
CA MET A 381 -16.56 -14.96 9.43
C MET A 381 -16.79 -15.87 10.64
N LEU A 382 -16.42 -15.40 11.83
CA LEU A 382 -16.55 -16.16 13.08
C LEU A 382 -17.87 -15.94 13.78
N ARG A 383 -18.72 -15.04 13.27
CA ARG A 383 -20.00 -14.63 13.88
C ARG A 383 -19.82 -14.10 15.30
N LEU A 384 -18.76 -13.34 15.51
CA LEU A 384 -18.46 -12.63 16.75
C LEU A 384 -18.85 -11.16 16.63
N PRO A 385 -19.23 -10.51 17.75
CA PRO A 385 -19.29 -9.05 17.79
C PRO A 385 -17.88 -8.46 17.51
N PRO A 386 -17.77 -7.37 16.72
CA PRO A 386 -16.46 -6.78 16.39
C PRO A 386 -15.60 -6.40 17.60
N GLU A 387 -16.23 -6.02 18.72
CA GLU A 387 -15.54 -5.69 19.98
C GLU A 387 -14.91 -6.90 20.67
N ARG A 388 -15.26 -8.11 20.26
CA ARG A 388 -14.62 -9.37 20.70
C ARG A 388 -13.43 -9.78 19.82
N VAL A 389 -13.09 -8.97 18.83
CA VAL A 389 -11.94 -9.18 17.95
C VAL A 389 -11.02 -7.97 18.04
N ARG A 390 -9.78 -8.16 18.44
CA ARG A 390 -8.72 -7.16 18.44
C ARG A 390 -7.69 -7.54 17.39
N CYS A 391 -7.44 -6.68 16.42
CA CYS A 391 -6.37 -6.83 15.43
C CYS A 391 -5.27 -5.83 15.76
N ILE A 392 -4.03 -6.32 15.80
CA ILE A 392 -2.82 -5.53 16.08
C ILE A 392 -1.88 -5.71 14.91
N HIS A 393 -1.46 -4.60 14.32
CA HIS A 393 -0.45 -4.67 13.28
C HIS A 393 0.90 -5.05 13.86
N THR A 394 1.51 -6.06 13.26
CA THR A 394 2.90 -6.46 13.48
C THR A 394 3.54 -6.60 12.11
N GLU A 395 4.69 -5.98 11.91
CA GLU A 395 5.33 -5.92 10.60
C GLU A 395 5.56 -7.31 9.98
N GLY A 396 5.45 -7.40 8.68
CA GLY A 396 5.81 -8.58 7.88
C GLY A 396 7.04 -8.34 7.02
N SER A 397 7.56 -9.40 6.44
CA SER A 397 8.77 -9.37 5.61
C SER A 397 8.51 -8.99 4.15
N GLY A 398 7.68 -8.01 3.92
CA GLY A 398 7.29 -7.47 2.63
C GLY A 398 5.77 -7.33 2.52
N CYS A 399 5.33 -6.36 1.73
CA CYS A 399 3.91 -6.09 1.50
C CYS A 399 3.63 -5.88 0.02
N TYR A 400 3.97 -4.74 -0.52
CA TYR A 400 3.82 -4.29 -1.92
C TYR A 400 2.37 -4.21 -2.41
N GLY A 401 1.39 -4.41 -1.53
CA GLY A 401 -0.04 -4.36 -1.80
C GLY A 401 -0.84 -5.38 -1.00
N HIS A 402 -1.99 -5.79 -1.50
CA HIS A 402 -2.88 -6.74 -0.85
C HIS A 402 -2.44 -8.18 -1.12
N ASN A 403 -1.42 -8.64 -0.39
CA ASN A 403 -0.89 -10.02 -0.41
C ASN A 403 -1.74 -10.97 0.47
N GLY A 404 -1.21 -12.15 0.83
CA GLY A 404 -1.90 -13.17 1.64
C GLY A 404 -2.07 -12.85 3.13
N ALA A 405 -1.65 -11.66 3.61
CA ALA A 405 -1.66 -11.31 5.04
C ALA A 405 -3.03 -11.44 5.72
N ASP A 406 -4.07 -10.93 5.03
CA ASP A 406 -5.44 -10.95 5.55
C ASP A 406 -5.99 -12.38 5.64
N ASP A 407 -5.66 -13.20 4.65
CA ASP A 407 -6.06 -14.61 4.61
C ASP A 407 -5.33 -15.44 5.68
N ALA A 408 -4.03 -15.21 5.88
CA ALA A 408 -3.27 -15.88 6.95
C ALA A 408 -3.77 -15.48 8.34
N ALA A 409 -4.19 -14.22 8.51
CA ALA A 409 -4.82 -13.74 9.75
C ALA A 409 -6.17 -14.42 9.99
N ALA A 410 -6.99 -14.59 8.96
CA ALA A 410 -8.25 -15.30 9.04
C ALA A 410 -8.06 -16.81 9.31
N ASP A 411 -7.04 -17.43 8.72
CA ASP A 411 -6.64 -18.82 9.06
C ASP A 411 -6.28 -18.94 10.54
N ALA A 412 -5.43 -18.05 11.05
CA ALA A 412 -5.02 -18.07 12.44
C ALA A 412 -6.22 -17.88 13.39
N ALA A 413 -7.11 -16.96 13.06
CA ALA A 413 -8.34 -16.69 13.81
C ALA A 413 -9.27 -17.91 13.88
N LEU A 414 -9.53 -18.57 12.74
CA LEU A 414 -10.34 -19.82 12.69
C LEU A 414 -9.75 -20.92 13.55
N ILE A 415 -8.43 -21.09 13.51
CA ILE A 415 -7.72 -22.13 14.26
C ILE A 415 -7.73 -21.80 15.76
N ALA A 416 -7.46 -20.55 16.15
CA ALA A 416 -7.45 -20.12 17.54
C ALA A 416 -8.82 -20.33 18.23
N MET A 417 -9.92 -20.14 17.51
CA MET A 417 -11.28 -20.43 18.02
C MET A 417 -11.49 -21.91 18.34
N ARG A 418 -10.70 -22.81 17.77
CA ARG A 418 -10.75 -24.25 18.05
C ARG A 418 -9.78 -24.69 19.15
N LEU A 419 -9.00 -23.75 19.71
CA LEU A 419 -7.96 -23.95 20.72
C LEU A 419 -8.00 -22.85 21.79
N PRO A 420 -9.13 -22.69 22.53
CA PRO A 420 -9.27 -21.65 23.55
C PRO A 420 -8.12 -21.70 24.57
N GLY A 421 -7.61 -20.54 24.96
CA GLY A 421 -6.50 -20.40 25.93
C GLY A 421 -5.11 -20.63 25.34
N THR A 422 -4.98 -21.11 24.08
CA THR A 422 -3.70 -21.42 23.48
C THR A 422 -3.41 -20.52 22.28
N PRO A 423 -2.32 -19.74 22.28
CA PRO A 423 -1.93 -18.97 21.10
C PRO A 423 -1.48 -19.88 19.97
N VAL A 424 -1.76 -19.50 18.73
CA VAL A 424 -1.37 -20.26 17.55
C VAL A 424 -0.77 -19.35 16.48
N ARG A 425 0.34 -19.79 15.88
CA ARG A 425 0.96 -19.15 14.73
C ARG A 425 0.63 -19.91 13.46
N VAL A 426 0.05 -19.23 12.49
CA VAL A 426 -0.08 -19.71 11.11
C VAL A 426 0.97 -19.02 10.26
N GLN A 427 1.73 -19.78 9.51
CA GLN A 427 2.61 -19.26 8.49
C GLN A 427 2.40 -20.10 7.23
N TRP A 428 2.17 -19.42 6.10
CA TRP A 428 2.06 -20.10 4.82
C TRP A 428 3.43 -20.60 4.36
N MET A 429 3.43 -21.58 3.49
CA MET A 429 4.62 -21.99 2.74
C MET A 429 4.77 -21.09 1.51
N ARG A 430 5.97 -21.04 0.92
CA ARG A 430 6.23 -20.23 -0.28
C ARG A 430 5.31 -20.63 -1.43
N GLU A 431 5.14 -21.92 -1.65
CA GLU A 431 4.24 -22.46 -2.66
C GLU A 431 2.78 -22.07 -2.40
N GLN A 432 2.35 -21.97 -1.14
CA GLN A 432 1.00 -21.54 -0.79
C GLN A 432 0.81 -20.04 -1.05
N GLU A 433 1.80 -19.22 -0.71
CA GLU A 433 1.78 -17.79 -1.03
C GLU A 433 1.63 -17.59 -2.53
N ASN A 434 2.51 -18.22 -3.31
CA ASN A 434 2.55 -18.05 -4.76
C ASN A 434 1.28 -18.56 -5.47
N LEU A 435 0.61 -19.57 -4.91
CA LEU A 435 -0.61 -20.14 -5.49
C LEU A 435 -1.88 -19.39 -5.08
N TRP A 436 -1.89 -18.75 -3.92
CA TRP A 436 -3.14 -18.31 -3.29
C TRP A 436 -3.20 -16.84 -2.92
N GLU A 437 -2.09 -16.08 -2.97
CA GLU A 437 -2.19 -14.63 -2.83
C GLU A 437 -3.05 -14.03 -3.95
N PRO A 438 -3.74 -12.90 -3.75
CA PRO A 438 -4.37 -12.19 -4.84
C PRO A 438 -3.30 -11.53 -5.72
N TYR A 439 -3.36 -11.75 -7.03
CA TYR A 439 -2.37 -11.21 -7.98
C TYR A 439 -2.68 -9.76 -8.39
N SER A 440 -1.67 -9.06 -8.93
CA SER A 440 -1.92 -7.89 -9.75
C SER A 440 -2.63 -8.29 -11.04
N SER A 441 -3.59 -7.49 -11.49
CA SER A 441 -4.36 -7.77 -12.69
C SER A 441 -3.51 -7.84 -13.96
N ALA A 442 -3.80 -8.81 -14.82
CA ALA A 442 -3.42 -8.73 -16.22
C ALA A 442 -4.27 -7.63 -16.89
N MET A 443 -3.68 -6.89 -17.82
CA MET A 443 -4.35 -5.75 -18.45
C MET A 443 -4.02 -5.66 -19.93
N VAL A 444 -4.96 -5.08 -20.67
CA VAL A 444 -4.78 -4.64 -22.07
C VAL A 444 -5.14 -3.17 -22.14
N THR A 445 -4.33 -2.39 -22.83
CA THR A 445 -4.68 -1.02 -23.18
C THR A 445 -4.51 -0.80 -24.68
N GLU A 446 -5.37 0.00 -25.27
CA GLU A 446 -5.29 0.40 -26.67
C GLU A 446 -5.29 1.93 -26.74
N LEU A 447 -4.27 2.47 -27.41
CA LEU A 447 -4.08 3.90 -27.62
C LEU A 447 -4.21 4.18 -29.12
N ASP A 448 -4.96 5.22 -29.46
CA ASP A 448 -5.01 5.82 -30.79
C ASP A 448 -4.92 7.35 -30.61
N ALA A 449 -3.78 7.94 -30.90
CA ALA A 449 -3.48 9.34 -30.64
C ALA A 449 -2.93 10.04 -31.87
N GLY A 450 -3.28 11.32 -32.03
CA GLY A 450 -2.90 12.17 -33.14
C GLY A 450 -2.18 13.44 -32.74
N LEU A 451 -1.14 13.80 -33.52
CA LEU A 451 -0.36 15.03 -33.37
C LEU A 451 -0.42 15.84 -34.69
N SER A 452 -0.65 17.15 -34.61
CA SER A 452 -0.53 18.08 -35.73
C SER A 452 0.01 19.42 -35.24
N GLN A 453 0.91 20.02 -36.01
CA GLN A 453 1.57 21.30 -35.67
C GLN A 453 2.20 21.30 -34.27
N GLY A 454 2.78 20.16 -33.86
CA GLY A 454 3.39 20.00 -32.54
C GLY A 454 2.40 19.97 -31.36
N ARG A 455 1.09 19.81 -31.62
CA ARG A 455 0.04 19.72 -30.60
C ARG A 455 -0.71 18.39 -30.66
N LEU A 456 -1.00 17.81 -29.50
CA LEU A 456 -1.81 16.62 -29.34
C LEU A 456 -3.27 16.97 -29.67
N GLN A 457 -3.74 16.54 -30.84
CA GLN A 457 -5.04 16.89 -31.38
C GLN A 457 -6.16 16.00 -30.85
N ASP A 458 -5.89 14.72 -30.73
CA ASP A 458 -6.85 13.75 -30.24
C ASP A 458 -6.18 12.59 -29.48
N TRP A 459 -6.96 12.03 -28.55
CA TRP A 459 -6.51 10.97 -27.67
C TRP A 459 -7.66 10.00 -27.39
N ASN A 460 -7.61 8.81 -27.97
CA ASN A 460 -8.55 7.75 -27.71
C ASN A 460 -7.84 6.61 -26.98
N TYR A 461 -8.28 6.31 -25.76
CA TYR A 461 -7.66 5.33 -24.89
C TYR A 461 -8.70 4.37 -24.33
N GLU A 462 -8.50 3.10 -24.54
CA GLU A 462 -9.39 2.04 -24.10
C GLU A 462 -8.59 1.03 -23.26
N LEU A 463 -9.10 0.63 -22.11
CA LEU A 463 -8.43 -0.37 -21.28
C LEU A 463 -9.38 -1.47 -20.83
N TRP A 464 -8.87 -2.69 -20.70
CA TRP A 464 -9.53 -3.88 -20.15
C TRP A 464 -8.74 -4.36 -18.94
N THR A 465 -9.44 -4.57 -17.83
CA THR A 465 -8.82 -4.93 -16.55
C THR A 465 -9.77 -5.74 -15.69
N THR A 466 -9.20 -6.61 -14.85
CA THR A 466 -9.90 -7.19 -13.71
C THR A 466 -9.83 -6.26 -12.50
N PRO A 467 -10.58 -6.51 -11.41
CA PRO A 467 -10.52 -5.69 -10.20
C PRO A 467 -9.09 -5.55 -9.64
N HIS A 468 -8.74 -4.34 -9.20
CA HIS A 468 -7.52 -4.07 -8.46
C HIS A 468 -7.76 -3.79 -6.96
N ASN A 469 -9.00 -3.99 -6.49
CA ASN A 469 -9.36 -3.68 -5.11
C ASN A 469 -10.29 -4.73 -4.51
N GLU A 470 -9.86 -5.99 -4.53
CA GLU A 470 -10.54 -7.10 -3.88
C GLU A 470 -10.28 -7.13 -2.35
N ARG A 471 -10.23 -5.96 -1.72
CA ARG A 471 -10.03 -5.80 -0.28
C ARG A 471 -11.28 -6.21 0.51
N ILE A 472 -11.14 -6.37 1.81
CA ILE A 472 -12.19 -6.86 2.70
C ILE A 472 -13.31 -5.83 2.79
N VAL A 473 -14.47 -6.19 2.25
CA VAL A 473 -15.76 -5.50 2.41
C VAL A 473 -16.80 -6.40 3.08
N ASN A 474 -16.57 -7.72 3.07
CA ASN A 474 -17.29 -8.74 3.82
C ASN A 474 -16.41 -9.98 4.00
N ALA A 475 -16.83 -10.94 4.83
CA ALA A 475 -16.07 -12.17 5.09
C ALA A 475 -15.79 -13.00 3.83
N GLY A 476 -16.66 -12.92 2.81
CA GLY A 476 -16.45 -13.60 1.54
C GLY A 476 -15.21 -13.15 0.73
N ARG A 477 -14.56 -12.05 1.14
CA ARG A 477 -13.27 -11.62 0.57
C ARG A 477 -12.07 -12.36 1.19
N LEU A 478 -12.25 -13.00 2.34
CA LEU A 478 -11.24 -13.82 3.00
C LEU A 478 -11.25 -15.24 2.40
N LEU A 479 -10.11 -15.72 1.93
CA LEU A 479 -9.98 -17.06 1.35
C LEU A 479 -10.46 -18.18 2.28
N PRO A 480 -10.11 -18.22 3.59
CA PRO A 480 -10.61 -19.24 4.49
C PRO A 480 -12.13 -19.30 4.56
N ALA A 481 -12.80 -18.16 4.57
CA ALA A 481 -14.26 -18.07 4.67
C ALA A 481 -14.99 -18.71 3.47
N ARG A 482 -14.37 -18.71 2.30
CA ARG A 482 -14.90 -19.36 1.07
C ARG A 482 -14.78 -20.89 1.12
N LEU A 483 -13.91 -21.42 1.97
CA LEU A 483 -13.62 -22.86 2.05
C LEU A 483 -14.42 -23.60 3.14
N LEU A 484 -15.14 -22.88 3.99
CA LEU A 484 -15.95 -23.46 5.07
C LEU A 484 -17.12 -24.30 4.52
N ALA A 485 -17.63 -25.23 5.34
CA ALA A 485 -18.81 -26.02 4.99
C ALA A 485 -20.04 -25.16 4.67
N LYS A 486 -20.13 -23.98 5.27
CA LYS A 486 -21.08 -22.90 4.94
C LYS A 486 -20.29 -21.71 4.44
N PRO A 487 -19.93 -21.69 3.14
CA PRO A 487 -19.04 -20.69 2.61
C PRO A 487 -19.70 -19.30 2.55
N PHE A 488 -18.89 -18.28 2.74
CA PHE A 488 -19.30 -16.90 2.55
C PHE A 488 -19.14 -16.50 1.08
N THR A 489 -20.13 -15.81 0.54
CA THR A 489 -20.08 -15.26 -0.82
C THR A 489 -19.34 -13.93 -0.82
N SER A 490 -18.41 -13.77 -1.76
CA SER A 490 -17.71 -12.50 -1.97
C SER A 490 -18.68 -11.45 -2.48
N ALA A 491 -18.63 -10.25 -1.92
CA ALA A 491 -19.37 -9.12 -2.47
C ALA A 491 -18.90 -8.80 -3.90
N PRO A 492 -19.76 -8.30 -4.78
CA PRO A 492 -19.38 -7.88 -6.13
C PRO A 492 -18.27 -6.81 -6.09
N SER A 493 -17.35 -6.89 -7.05
CA SER A 493 -16.31 -5.89 -7.21
C SER A 493 -16.85 -4.63 -7.88
N VAL A 494 -16.44 -3.48 -7.35
CA VAL A 494 -16.80 -2.16 -7.87
C VAL A 494 -15.52 -1.36 -8.05
N PRO A 495 -15.31 -0.70 -9.21
CA PRO A 495 -14.12 0.12 -9.39
C PRO A 495 -14.13 1.35 -8.47
N ILE A 496 -12.95 1.78 -8.05
CA ILE A 496 -12.77 3.01 -7.29
C ILE A 496 -12.88 4.20 -8.25
N ALA A 497 -13.68 5.21 -7.85
CA ALA A 497 -13.86 6.41 -8.67
C ALA A 497 -12.58 7.22 -8.81
N GLN A 498 -12.45 7.97 -9.94
CA GLN A 498 -11.40 8.97 -10.10
C GLN A 498 -11.57 10.12 -9.08
N PRO A 499 -10.49 10.78 -8.66
CA PRO A 499 -9.10 10.65 -9.14
C PRO A 499 -8.33 9.48 -8.54
N GLU A 500 -8.88 8.80 -7.53
CA GLU A 500 -8.22 7.64 -6.92
C GLU A 500 -8.00 6.50 -7.93
N GLY A 501 -9.08 6.08 -8.60
CA GLY A 501 -9.06 5.04 -9.59
C GLY A 501 -8.50 3.69 -9.11
N ASP A 502 -8.66 2.66 -9.92
CA ASP A 502 -7.99 1.37 -9.70
C ASP A 502 -7.27 0.88 -10.97
N GLY A 503 -7.92 0.14 -11.85
CA GLY A 503 -7.35 -0.22 -13.16
C GLY A 503 -7.15 0.98 -14.08
N ASP A 504 -7.95 1.99 -13.94
CA ASP A 504 -7.90 3.26 -14.68
C ASP A 504 -6.99 4.33 -14.03
N ARG A 505 -6.31 4.01 -12.94
CA ARG A 505 -5.39 4.94 -12.27
C ARG A 505 -4.35 5.48 -13.24
N ASN A 506 -4.25 6.81 -13.34
CA ASN A 506 -3.42 7.52 -14.33
C ASN A 506 -3.75 7.18 -15.81
N ALA A 507 -4.94 6.70 -16.13
CA ALA A 507 -5.38 6.56 -17.54
C ALA A 507 -5.62 7.93 -18.21
N VAL A 508 -5.95 8.95 -17.42
CA VAL A 508 -5.98 10.34 -17.87
C VAL A 508 -4.59 10.94 -17.70
N PRO A 509 -3.89 11.30 -18.80
CA PRO A 509 -2.58 11.95 -18.69
C PRO A 509 -2.72 13.38 -18.17
N LEU A 510 -1.67 13.92 -17.54
CA LEU A 510 -1.62 15.30 -17.08
C LEU A 510 -1.42 16.31 -18.22
N TYR A 511 -1.08 15.84 -19.41
CA TYR A 511 -0.82 16.67 -20.58
C TYR A 511 -2.09 17.35 -21.09
N GLU A 512 -1.92 18.56 -21.62
CA GLU A 512 -2.97 19.27 -22.36
C GLU A 512 -3.27 18.51 -23.65
N LEU A 513 -4.47 17.95 -23.74
CA LEU A 513 -4.93 17.16 -24.88
C LEU A 513 -6.03 17.93 -25.62
N GLY A 514 -6.16 17.66 -26.92
CA GLY A 514 -7.32 18.05 -27.72
C GLY A 514 -8.55 17.17 -27.40
N ALA A 515 -9.21 16.67 -28.46
CA ALA A 515 -10.37 15.77 -28.28
C ALA A 515 -9.94 14.47 -27.57
N THR A 516 -10.69 14.07 -26.54
CA THR A 516 -10.29 12.98 -25.66
C THR A 516 -11.43 12.01 -25.41
N ARG A 517 -11.14 10.71 -25.52
CA ARG A 517 -12.06 9.63 -25.10
C ARG A 517 -11.26 8.56 -24.37
N ILE A 518 -11.56 8.35 -23.09
CA ILE A 518 -10.90 7.36 -22.24
C ILE A 518 -11.96 6.49 -21.58
N ASN A 519 -11.89 5.17 -21.77
CA ASN A 519 -12.85 4.22 -21.22
C ASN A 519 -12.12 3.05 -20.53
N MET A 520 -12.74 2.56 -19.46
CA MET A 520 -12.36 1.31 -18.80
C MET A 520 -13.43 0.24 -19.03
N ASN A 521 -13.02 -0.93 -19.47
CA ASN A 521 -13.83 -2.13 -19.54
C ASN A 521 -13.46 -3.02 -18.34
N PHE A 522 -14.35 -3.06 -17.37
CA PHE A 522 -14.13 -3.74 -16.08
C PHE A 522 -14.67 -5.17 -16.14
N VAL A 523 -13.77 -6.15 -16.09
CA VAL A 523 -14.05 -7.59 -16.21
C VAL A 523 -14.05 -8.21 -14.81
N THR A 524 -15.16 -8.84 -14.40
CA THR A 524 -15.30 -9.43 -13.05
C THR A 524 -15.21 -10.95 -13.00
N THR A 525 -15.14 -11.61 -14.17
CA THR A 525 -15.19 -13.06 -14.32
C THR A 525 -13.84 -13.62 -14.76
N MET A 526 -12.90 -13.75 -13.82
CA MET A 526 -11.58 -14.31 -14.10
C MET A 526 -11.26 -15.44 -13.11
N PRO A 527 -10.48 -16.45 -13.53
CA PRO A 527 -10.16 -17.61 -12.70
C PRO A 527 -9.23 -17.30 -11.54
N PHE A 528 -8.49 -16.21 -11.62
CA PHE A 528 -7.56 -15.81 -10.56
C PHE A 528 -8.14 -14.66 -9.75
N ARG A 529 -7.95 -14.74 -8.42
CA ARG A 529 -8.23 -13.64 -7.52
C ARG A 529 -7.19 -12.54 -7.76
N THR A 530 -7.64 -11.33 -8.03
CA THR A 530 -6.76 -10.17 -8.24
C THR A 530 -7.04 -9.09 -7.22
N SER A 531 -6.00 -8.34 -6.82
CA SER A 531 -6.14 -7.20 -5.93
C SER A 531 -4.99 -6.20 -6.10
N ALA A 532 -4.89 -5.25 -5.14
CA ALA A 532 -3.99 -4.13 -5.21
C ALA A 532 -2.52 -4.57 -5.16
N MET A 533 -1.80 -4.30 -6.22
CA MET A 533 -0.34 -4.23 -6.29
C MET A 533 0.07 -2.76 -6.27
N ARG A 534 1.22 -2.42 -5.69
CA ARG A 534 1.78 -1.06 -5.66
C ARG A 534 1.60 -0.36 -7.00
N SER A 535 0.98 0.82 -7.03
CA SER A 535 0.58 1.64 -8.18
C SER A 535 -0.64 1.16 -9.00
N LEU A 536 -1.18 -0.04 -8.79
CA LEU A 536 -2.37 -0.55 -9.49
C LEU A 536 -2.25 -0.40 -11.02
N GLY A 537 -3.27 0.21 -11.66
CA GLY A 537 -3.28 0.46 -13.11
C GLY A 537 -2.26 1.48 -13.60
N ALA A 538 -1.75 2.36 -12.72
CA ALA A 538 -0.81 3.41 -13.11
C ALA A 538 0.47 2.88 -13.77
N HIS A 539 0.94 1.68 -13.38
CA HIS A 539 2.13 1.07 -13.97
C HIS A 539 2.02 0.91 -15.49
N ILE A 540 0.93 0.31 -15.97
CA ILE A 540 0.73 0.09 -17.41
C ILE A 540 0.16 1.33 -18.11
N ASN A 541 -0.71 2.10 -17.44
CA ASN A 541 -1.32 3.28 -18.07
C ASN A 541 -0.26 4.35 -18.38
N ILE A 542 0.63 4.64 -17.42
CA ILE A 542 1.73 5.57 -17.65
C ILE A 542 2.69 5.01 -18.71
N PHE A 543 2.98 3.71 -18.69
CA PHE A 543 3.80 3.07 -19.74
C PHE A 543 3.22 3.30 -21.14
N ALA A 544 1.92 3.06 -21.32
CA ALA A 544 1.25 3.23 -22.61
C ALA A 544 1.19 4.70 -23.06
N ILE A 545 0.86 5.60 -22.14
CA ILE A 545 0.79 7.06 -22.39
C ILE A 545 2.14 7.59 -22.81
N GLU A 546 3.17 7.32 -22.03
CA GLU A 546 4.52 7.83 -22.25
C GLU A 546 5.20 7.23 -23.48
N ALA A 547 4.86 5.97 -23.83
CA ALA A 547 5.26 5.37 -25.10
C ALA A 547 4.60 6.08 -26.29
N GLY A 548 3.32 6.46 -26.16
CA GLY A 548 2.60 7.23 -27.17
C GLY A 548 3.18 8.63 -27.39
N ILE A 549 3.44 9.37 -26.31
CA ILE A 549 4.06 10.71 -26.37
C ILE A 549 5.44 10.64 -27.03
N ASP A 550 6.24 9.67 -26.63
CA ASP A 550 7.59 9.46 -27.15
C ASP A 550 7.58 9.16 -28.67
N GLU A 551 6.70 8.25 -29.09
CA GLU A 551 6.58 7.82 -30.49
C GLU A 551 6.04 8.94 -31.38
N LEU A 552 5.01 9.67 -30.94
CA LEU A 552 4.47 10.81 -31.68
C LEU A 552 5.54 11.91 -31.89
N ALA A 553 6.36 12.16 -30.85
CA ALA A 553 7.47 13.10 -30.99
C ALA A 553 8.49 12.63 -32.04
N ILE A 554 8.96 11.38 -31.92
CA ILE A 554 9.99 10.80 -32.81
C ILE A 554 9.50 10.82 -34.27
N GLN A 555 8.28 10.33 -34.54
CA GLN A 555 7.72 10.28 -35.88
C GLN A 555 7.50 11.66 -36.52
N SER A 556 7.30 12.69 -35.67
CA SER A 556 7.16 14.08 -36.10
C SER A 556 8.48 14.85 -36.15
N GLY A 557 9.62 14.20 -35.87
CA GLY A 557 10.95 14.85 -35.82
C GLY A 557 11.12 15.84 -34.67
N LEU A 558 10.29 15.73 -33.61
CA LEU A 558 10.33 16.57 -32.43
C LEU A 558 11.13 15.91 -31.30
N ASP A 559 11.67 16.71 -30.40
CA ASP A 559 12.28 16.21 -29.17
C ASP A 559 11.20 15.73 -28.19
N PRO A 560 11.27 14.47 -27.71
CA PRO A 560 10.27 13.92 -26.80
C PRO A 560 10.12 14.67 -25.48
N VAL A 561 11.19 15.25 -24.92
CA VAL A 561 11.13 16.06 -23.70
C VAL A 561 10.51 17.43 -23.97
N ALA A 562 10.89 18.04 -25.08
CA ALA A 562 10.30 19.31 -25.51
C ALA A 562 8.79 19.17 -25.76
N LEU A 563 8.34 18.08 -26.39
CA LEU A 563 6.92 17.82 -26.61
C LEU A 563 6.15 17.74 -25.27
N ARG A 564 6.71 17.04 -24.26
CA ARG A 564 6.11 16.99 -22.89
C ARG A 564 5.96 18.37 -22.28
N LEU A 565 7.03 19.17 -22.33
CA LEU A 565 7.04 20.54 -21.80
C LEU A 565 6.05 21.48 -22.53
N THR A 566 5.83 21.26 -23.83
CA THR A 566 4.87 22.05 -24.62
C THR A 566 3.43 21.82 -24.18
N HIS A 567 3.12 20.64 -23.60
CA HIS A 567 1.77 20.25 -23.18
C HIS A 567 1.56 20.28 -21.66
N LEU A 568 2.41 20.96 -20.91
CA LEU A 568 2.32 21.11 -19.46
C LEU A 568 2.39 22.57 -19.06
N SER A 569 1.31 23.07 -18.46
CA SER A 569 1.26 24.40 -17.84
C SER A 569 1.66 24.39 -16.35
N ASP A 570 1.56 23.23 -15.67
CA ASP A 570 1.90 23.08 -14.25
C ASP A 570 3.42 23.30 -14.02
N PRO A 571 3.83 24.33 -13.26
CA PRO A 571 5.24 24.66 -13.06
C PRO A 571 6.00 23.59 -12.27
N ARG A 572 5.34 22.87 -11.37
CA ARG A 572 5.97 21.77 -10.59
C ARG A 572 6.22 20.54 -11.48
N ALA A 573 5.28 20.23 -12.39
CA ALA A 573 5.47 19.19 -13.40
C ALA A 573 6.65 19.52 -14.33
N ARG A 574 6.76 20.77 -14.77
CA ARG A 574 7.88 21.24 -15.61
C ARG A 574 9.21 21.15 -14.86
N ALA A 575 9.26 21.58 -13.60
CA ALA A 575 10.47 21.60 -12.79
C ALA A 575 11.11 20.20 -12.63
N VAL A 576 10.30 19.15 -12.37
CA VAL A 576 10.84 17.79 -12.27
C VAL A 576 11.35 17.27 -13.62
N ILE A 577 10.68 17.60 -14.73
CA ILE A 577 11.13 17.24 -16.09
C ILE A 577 12.44 17.93 -16.44
N GLU A 578 12.51 19.24 -16.23
CA GLU A 578 13.70 20.06 -16.54
C GLU A 578 14.90 19.62 -15.71
N ARG A 579 14.72 19.31 -14.42
CA ARG A 579 15.77 18.75 -13.57
C ARG A 579 16.33 17.44 -14.14
N VAL A 580 15.47 16.49 -14.48
CA VAL A 580 15.94 15.20 -15.03
C VAL A 580 16.60 15.36 -16.39
N ARG A 581 16.03 16.21 -17.27
CA ARG A 581 16.62 16.55 -18.57
C ARG A 581 18.07 17.01 -18.43
N ASP A 582 18.30 17.97 -17.54
CA ASP A 582 19.59 18.60 -17.35
C ASP A 582 20.61 17.63 -16.70
N GLU A 583 20.20 16.88 -15.67
CA GLU A 583 21.06 15.96 -14.93
C GLU A 583 21.45 14.70 -15.75
N ILE A 584 20.57 14.19 -16.61
CA ILE A 584 20.88 13.06 -17.48
C ILE A 584 21.72 13.49 -18.71
N GLY A 585 21.76 14.80 -18.99
CA GLY A 585 22.39 15.37 -20.19
C GLY A 585 21.60 15.06 -21.46
N TRP A 586 20.31 15.37 -21.48
CA TRP A 586 19.44 15.21 -22.64
C TRP A 586 19.62 16.35 -23.66
N PRO A 587 19.54 16.12 -24.97
CA PRO A 587 19.41 14.85 -25.67
C PRO A 587 20.79 14.17 -25.85
N HIS A 588 20.91 12.95 -25.39
CA HIS A 588 22.14 12.16 -25.62
C HIS A 588 21.86 11.08 -26.67
N LYS A 589 22.43 11.22 -27.86
CA LYS A 589 22.43 10.12 -28.82
C LYS A 589 23.54 9.16 -28.38
N GLY A 590 23.19 7.95 -27.99
CA GLY A 590 24.14 6.89 -27.72
C GLY A 590 25.02 6.68 -28.97
N SER A 591 26.32 6.76 -28.81
CA SER A 591 27.28 6.55 -29.93
C SER A 591 27.57 5.07 -30.17
N GLU A 592 27.14 4.19 -29.26
CA GLU A 592 27.42 2.76 -29.28
C GLU A 592 26.20 1.96 -29.75
N PRO A 593 26.37 0.92 -30.56
CA PRO A 593 25.29 0.01 -30.94
C PRO A 593 24.62 -0.62 -29.69
N GLY A 594 23.29 -0.59 -29.64
CA GLY A 594 22.52 -1.14 -28.53
C GLY A 594 22.40 -0.21 -27.32
N ALA A 595 23.05 0.96 -27.30
CA ALA A 595 22.83 1.96 -26.26
C ALA A 595 21.53 2.74 -26.52
N GLY A 596 20.77 2.99 -25.46
CA GLY A 596 19.52 3.74 -25.53
C GLY A 596 19.29 4.62 -24.31
N ILE A 597 18.54 5.70 -24.54
CA ILE A 597 18.06 6.60 -23.52
C ILE A 597 16.54 6.75 -23.65
N GLY A 598 15.83 6.74 -22.53
CA GLY A 598 14.39 6.96 -22.49
C GLY A 598 14.00 7.89 -21.35
N PHE A 599 12.92 8.58 -21.54
CA PHE A 599 12.39 9.56 -20.62
C PHE A 599 10.90 9.29 -20.34
N ALA A 600 10.42 9.60 -19.12
CA ALA A 600 9.01 9.54 -18.77
C ALA A 600 8.68 10.50 -17.62
N PHE A 601 7.39 10.86 -17.55
CA PHE A 601 6.85 11.74 -16.51
C PHE A 601 5.45 11.29 -16.11
N ALA A 602 5.10 11.46 -14.83
CA ALA A 602 3.73 11.44 -14.36
C ALA A 602 3.57 12.18 -13.04
N ARG A 603 2.34 12.67 -12.77
CA ARG A 603 1.86 12.98 -11.43
C ARG A 603 0.97 11.83 -10.99
N TYR A 604 1.29 11.17 -9.91
CA TYR A 604 0.53 10.00 -9.46
C TYR A 604 -0.91 10.37 -9.11
N LYS A 605 -1.89 9.65 -9.68
CA LYS A 605 -3.34 9.95 -9.59
C LYS A 605 -3.73 11.37 -10.05
N ASN A 606 -2.83 12.14 -10.61
CA ASN A 606 -2.95 13.58 -10.90
C ASN A 606 -3.21 14.48 -9.68
N ILE A 607 -3.12 13.96 -8.47
CA ILE A 607 -3.30 14.70 -7.19
C ILE A 607 -2.16 14.50 -6.21
N MET A 608 -1.34 13.45 -6.35
CA MET A 608 -0.22 13.12 -5.46
C MET A 608 1.11 13.66 -6.02
N GLY A 609 2.23 13.07 -5.59
CA GLY A 609 3.56 13.50 -5.99
C GLY A 609 3.84 13.39 -7.48
N TYR A 610 4.75 14.25 -7.95
CA TYR A 610 5.27 14.31 -9.32
C TYR A 610 6.54 13.47 -9.41
N CYS A 611 6.75 12.83 -10.55
CA CYS A 611 7.98 12.09 -10.83
C CYS A 611 8.33 12.20 -12.31
N ALA A 612 9.50 12.73 -12.62
CA ALA A 612 10.15 12.55 -13.90
C ALA A 612 11.33 11.60 -13.76
N LEU A 613 11.62 10.82 -14.81
CA LEU A 613 12.65 9.81 -14.76
C LEU A 613 13.26 9.59 -16.15
N ALA A 614 14.59 9.45 -16.21
CA ALA A 614 15.32 9.05 -17.42
C ALA A 614 16.22 7.85 -17.14
N VAL A 615 16.32 6.98 -18.14
CA VAL A 615 17.11 5.75 -18.09
C VAL A 615 18.11 5.72 -19.23
N LYS A 616 19.39 5.45 -18.92
CA LYS A 616 20.40 5.00 -19.90
C LYS A 616 20.61 3.51 -19.73
N LEU A 617 20.56 2.77 -20.82
CA LEU A 617 20.70 1.31 -20.82
C LEU A 617 21.45 0.81 -22.07
N ARG A 618 21.78 -0.49 -22.06
CA ARG A 618 22.27 -1.21 -23.23
C ARG A 618 21.47 -2.48 -23.42
N VAL A 619 21.15 -2.75 -24.68
CA VAL A 619 20.56 -4.02 -25.13
C VAL A 619 21.63 -4.79 -25.89
N HIS A 620 21.97 -5.99 -25.40
CA HIS A 620 22.96 -6.84 -26.06
C HIS A 620 22.41 -7.35 -27.39
N PRO A 621 23.09 -7.09 -28.55
CA PRO A 621 22.51 -7.35 -29.87
C PRO A 621 22.14 -8.82 -30.11
N GLN A 622 22.96 -9.77 -29.65
CA GLN A 622 22.72 -11.19 -29.88
C GLN A 622 21.81 -11.83 -28.84
N THR A 623 21.95 -11.48 -27.54
CA THR A 623 21.20 -12.12 -26.45
C THR A 623 19.90 -11.41 -26.14
N GLY A 624 19.79 -10.12 -26.45
CA GLY A 624 18.67 -9.26 -26.03
C GLY A 624 18.70 -8.92 -24.54
N GLU A 625 19.80 -9.23 -23.83
CA GLU A 625 19.93 -8.86 -22.42
C GLU A 625 19.93 -7.34 -22.25
N ILE A 626 19.10 -6.85 -21.33
CA ILE A 626 18.99 -5.43 -21.04
C ILE A 626 19.78 -5.14 -19.75
N ARG A 627 20.70 -4.18 -19.83
CA ARG A 627 21.49 -3.70 -18.69
C ARG A 627 21.27 -2.22 -18.48
N VAL A 628 20.76 -1.86 -17.32
CA VAL A 628 20.53 -0.47 -16.93
C VAL A 628 21.84 0.12 -16.39
N ASP A 629 22.38 1.12 -17.08
CA ASP A 629 23.62 1.77 -16.67
C ASP A 629 23.36 2.92 -15.70
N HIS A 630 22.33 3.76 -15.96
CA HIS A 630 22.10 4.95 -15.15
C HIS A 630 20.60 5.30 -15.12
N VAL A 631 20.10 5.60 -13.96
CA VAL A 631 18.76 6.15 -13.75
C VAL A 631 18.89 7.51 -13.06
N VAL A 632 18.26 8.53 -13.63
CA VAL A 632 18.13 9.85 -13.01
C VAL A 632 16.64 10.12 -12.79
N THR A 633 16.27 10.52 -11.59
CA THR A 633 14.90 10.87 -11.27
C THR A 633 14.82 12.15 -10.44
N ALA A 634 13.78 12.93 -10.68
CA ALA A 634 13.39 14.05 -9.83
C ALA A 634 11.95 13.87 -9.37
N VAL A 635 11.72 14.14 -8.08
CA VAL A 635 10.42 14.02 -7.45
C VAL A 635 10.07 15.27 -6.68
N ASP A 636 8.79 15.64 -6.72
CA ASP A 636 8.19 16.69 -5.91
C ASP A 636 6.98 16.13 -5.17
N VAL A 637 7.03 16.15 -3.84
CA VAL A 637 5.99 15.61 -2.96
C VAL A 637 5.43 16.67 -1.99
N GLY A 638 5.53 17.94 -2.37
CA GLY A 638 5.20 19.05 -1.48
C GLY A 638 6.28 19.21 -0.42
N GLN A 639 5.88 19.54 0.80
CA GLN A 639 6.81 19.57 1.94
C GLN A 639 7.37 18.17 2.22
N ILE A 640 8.67 18.03 2.13
CA ILE A 640 9.36 16.78 2.46
C ILE A 640 9.47 16.64 3.98
N VAL A 641 9.02 15.52 4.53
CA VAL A 641 9.12 15.23 5.97
C VAL A 641 10.46 14.57 6.31
N SER A 642 10.77 13.46 5.63
CA SER A 642 11.99 12.67 5.84
C SER A 642 12.70 12.47 4.50
N PRO A 643 13.75 13.24 4.19
CA PRO A 643 14.46 13.14 2.91
C PRO A 643 15.03 11.75 2.64
N ASP A 644 15.65 11.11 3.64
CA ASP A 644 16.18 9.75 3.53
C ASP A 644 15.07 8.73 3.28
N GLY A 645 13.96 8.83 4.03
CA GLY A 645 12.79 7.96 3.83
C GLY A 645 12.20 8.09 2.43
N LEU A 646 12.10 9.31 1.91
CA LEU A 646 11.61 9.57 0.55
C LEU A 646 12.57 8.99 -0.51
N ARG A 647 13.88 9.20 -0.36
CA ARG A 647 14.90 8.65 -1.24
C ARG A 647 14.82 7.13 -1.31
N ASN A 648 14.74 6.46 -0.17
CA ASN A 648 14.60 5.00 -0.09
C ASN A 648 13.33 4.49 -0.78
N GLN A 649 12.20 5.22 -0.69
CA GLN A 649 10.96 4.86 -1.40
C GLN A 649 11.10 5.00 -2.92
N VAL A 650 11.81 6.02 -3.38
CA VAL A 650 12.09 6.26 -4.81
C VAL A 650 13.03 5.19 -5.36
N GLU A 651 14.15 4.92 -4.72
CA GLU A 651 15.13 3.91 -5.13
C GLU A 651 14.52 2.50 -5.13
N GLY A 652 13.80 2.13 -4.06
CA GLY A 652 13.07 0.86 -3.99
C GLY A 652 11.98 0.75 -5.07
N GLY A 653 11.32 1.86 -5.41
CA GLY A 653 10.35 1.92 -6.51
C GLY A 653 10.98 1.71 -7.88
N ILE A 654 12.15 2.29 -8.13
CA ILE A 654 12.95 2.09 -9.36
C ILE A 654 13.30 0.61 -9.54
N VAL A 655 13.87 0.00 -8.51
CA VAL A 655 14.29 -1.41 -8.55
C VAL A 655 13.10 -2.35 -8.77
N GLN A 656 12.01 -2.14 -8.04
CA GLN A 656 10.81 -2.97 -8.13
C GLN A 656 10.14 -2.83 -9.52
N SER A 657 9.98 -1.60 -10.01
CA SER A 657 9.39 -1.38 -11.33
C SER A 657 10.26 -1.92 -12.46
N ALA A 658 11.59 -1.82 -12.34
CA ALA A 658 12.52 -2.45 -13.29
C ALA A 658 12.32 -3.97 -13.32
N SER A 659 12.17 -4.61 -12.15
CA SER A 659 11.92 -6.04 -12.03
C SER A 659 10.62 -6.45 -12.74
N TRP A 660 9.51 -5.77 -12.45
CA TRP A 660 8.21 -6.02 -13.09
C TRP A 660 8.24 -5.81 -14.61
N THR A 661 8.94 -4.76 -15.03
CA THR A 661 9.01 -4.38 -16.44
C THR A 661 9.87 -5.35 -17.26
N LEU A 662 10.91 -5.93 -16.67
CA LEU A 662 11.90 -6.73 -17.39
C LEU A 662 11.74 -8.25 -17.21
N TYR A 663 11.22 -8.73 -16.07
CA TYR A 663 11.32 -10.16 -15.71
C TYR A 663 10.03 -10.81 -15.25
N GLU A 664 9.21 -10.10 -14.45
CA GLU A 664 8.18 -10.73 -13.64
C GLU A 664 6.88 -11.01 -14.41
N LYS A 665 6.41 -12.23 -14.28
CA LYS A 665 5.07 -12.67 -14.68
C LYS A 665 4.69 -13.94 -13.96
N VAL A 666 3.43 -14.12 -13.64
CA VAL A 666 2.89 -15.39 -13.15
C VAL A 666 2.87 -16.38 -14.32
N ALA A 667 3.58 -17.49 -14.19
CA ALA A 667 3.53 -18.59 -15.14
C ALA A 667 2.40 -19.56 -14.74
N TYR A 668 1.54 -19.92 -15.70
CA TYR A 668 0.42 -20.84 -15.53
C TYR A 668 0.01 -21.46 -16.87
N ASP A 669 -0.69 -22.58 -16.79
CA ASP A 669 -1.32 -23.29 -17.91
C ASP A 669 -2.66 -23.91 -17.46
N ALA A 670 -3.31 -24.68 -18.31
CA ALA A 670 -4.56 -25.37 -17.98
C ALA A 670 -4.47 -26.30 -16.74
N GLY A 671 -3.27 -26.73 -16.36
CA GLY A 671 -3.03 -27.56 -15.17
C GLY A 671 -2.88 -26.75 -13.88
N GLY A 672 -2.72 -25.43 -13.92
CA GLY A 672 -2.57 -24.57 -12.76
C GLY A 672 -1.42 -23.57 -12.83
N ILE A 673 -1.13 -22.94 -11.69
CA ILE A 673 0.00 -22.04 -11.53
C ILE A 673 1.31 -22.85 -11.57
N ARG A 674 2.33 -22.33 -12.26
CA ARG A 674 3.67 -22.91 -12.40
C ARG A 674 4.75 -22.14 -11.64
N SER A 675 4.44 -20.93 -11.22
CA SER A 675 5.33 -20.10 -10.39
C SER A 675 5.24 -20.50 -8.91
N TYR A 676 5.68 -21.71 -8.55
CA TYR A 676 5.58 -22.22 -7.18
C TYR A 676 6.56 -21.59 -6.21
N ASP A 677 7.72 -21.15 -6.71
CA ASP A 677 8.83 -20.66 -5.91
C ASP A 677 9.57 -19.51 -6.60
N CYS A 678 10.69 -19.09 -6.02
CA CYS A 678 11.51 -18.02 -6.58
C CYS A 678 12.19 -18.40 -7.91
N SER A 679 12.29 -19.67 -8.26
CA SER A 679 12.83 -20.11 -9.55
C SER A 679 11.79 -20.02 -10.66
N GLY A 680 10.54 -20.32 -10.32
CA GLY A 680 9.38 -20.19 -11.21
C GLY A 680 8.82 -18.77 -11.33
N TYR A 681 9.27 -17.85 -10.46
CA TYR A 681 8.94 -16.43 -10.49
C TYR A 681 10.21 -15.57 -10.34
N PRO A 682 10.99 -15.44 -11.42
CA PRO A 682 12.26 -14.72 -11.36
C PRO A 682 12.02 -13.22 -11.13
N ILE A 683 12.74 -12.67 -10.15
CA ILE A 683 12.84 -11.24 -9.87
C ILE A 683 14.22 -10.72 -10.30
N LEU A 684 14.36 -9.41 -10.41
CA LEU A 684 15.63 -8.74 -10.68
C LEU A 684 16.64 -9.07 -9.57
N ARG A 685 17.82 -9.56 -9.97
CA ARG A 685 18.88 -9.99 -9.07
C ARG A 685 19.88 -8.86 -8.81
N PHE A 686 20.66 -8.98 -7.74
CA PHE A 686 21.65 -7.99 -7.34
C PHE A 686 22.61 -7.57 -8.47
N THR A 687 23.05 -8.52 -9.30
CA THR A 687 23.93 -8.25 -10.45
C THR A 687 23.27 -7.53 -11.62
N GLN A 688 21.94 -7.38 -11.58
CA GLN A 688 21.12 -6.76 -12.63
C GLN A 688 20.61 -5.36 -12.21
N LEU A 689 20.94 -4.92 -10.98
CA LEU A 689 20.59 -3.59 -10.51
C LEU A 689 21.16 -2.51 -11.43
N PRO A 690 20.47 -1.35 -11.55
CA PRO A 690 21.06 -0.17 -12.18
C PRO A 690 22.42 0.13 -11.57
N LYS A 691 23.43 0.40 -12.41
CA LYS A 691 24.79 0.68 -11.91
C LYS A 691 24.86 1.98 -11.13
N LYS A 692 24.02 2.94 -11.49
CA LYS A 692 23.94 4.25 -10.85
C LYS A 692 22.48 4.71 -10.79
N VAL A 693 22.07 5.26 -9.65
CA VAL A 693 20.77 5.90 -9.44
C VAL A 693 21.01 7.26 -8.79
N ASP A 694 20.58 8.32 -9.45
CA ASP A 694 20.58 9.68 -8.90
C ASP A 694 19.16 10.14 -8.62
N VAL A 695 18.87 10.48 -7.37
CA VAL A 695 17.55 10.93 -6.92
C VAL A 695 17.62 12.39 -6.50
N HIS A 696 16.88 13.26 -7.20
CA HIS A 696 16.76 14.67 -6.92
C HIS A 696 15.42 14.92 -6.23
N LEU A 697 15.48 15.40 -5.00
CA LEU A 697 14.31 15.75 -4.20
C LEU A 697 14.05 17.25 -4.34
N LEU A 698 12.92 17.65 -4.92
CA LEU A 698 12.50 19.03 -5.07
C LEU A 698 11.56 19.35 -3.90
N ASP A 699 12.14 19.88 -2.81
CA ASP A 699 11.36 20.28 -1.64
C ASP A 699 10.56 21.54 -1.90
N GLN A 700 9.33 21.59 -1.39
CA GLN A 700 8.42 22.71 -1.48
C GLN A 700 8.03 23.15 -0.06
N PRO A 701 8.87 23.91 0.62
CA PRO A 701 8.65 24.28 2.02
C PRO A 701 7.33 25.01 2.24
N GLY A 702 6.51 24.49 3.15
CA GLY A 702 5.20 25.04 3.48
C GLY A 702 4.04 24.57 2.59
N GLU A 703 4.32 23.89 1.48
CA GLU A 703 3.28 23.28 0.65
C GLU A 703 2.66 22.04 1.34
N PRO A 704 1.40 21.69 1.02
CA PRO A 704 0.78 20.48 1.53
C PRO A 704 1.61 19.22 1.28
N PHE A 705 1.58 18.29 2.23
CA PHE A 705 2.17 16.97 2.05
C PHE A 705 1.50 16.20 0.92
N LEU A 706 2.27 15.63 0.00
CA LEU A 706 1.78 14.75 -1.05
C LEU A 706 2.27 13.31 -0.81
N GLY A 707 1.53 12.34 -1.34
CA GLY A 707 1.89 10.94 -1.24
C GLY A 707 3.02 10.56 -2.21
N ALA A 708 3.96 9.71 -1.75
CA ALA A 708 5.20 9.40 -2.47
C ALA A 708 5.41 7.91 -2.78
N ALA A 709 4.76 7.00 -2.05
CA ALA A 709 5.14 5.59 -2.06
C ALA A 709 4.98 4.87 -3.42
N GLU A 710 4.17 5.41 -4.34
CA GLU A 710 3.80 4.75 -5.61
C GLU A 710 4.07 5.63 -6.85
N ILE A 711 4.82 6.73 -6.72
CA ILE A 711 4.98 7.71 -7.80
C ILE A 711 5.93 7.27 -8.92
N VAL A 712 6.81 6.30 -8.65
CA VAL A 712 7.94 5.94 -9.51
C VAL A 712 7.62 4.80 -10.47
N GLN A 713 6.68 3.90 -10.11
CA GLN A 713 6.47 2.65 -10.83
C GLN A 713 6.10 2.83 -12.31
N GLY A 714 5.20 3.75 -12.59
CA GLY A 714 4.80 4.05 -13.97
C GLY A 714 5.90 4.73 -14.77
N PRO A 715 6.48 5.86 -14.29
CA PRO A 715 7.57 6.54 -14.99
C PRO A 715 8.80 5.65 -15.24
N MET A 716 9.18 4.78 -14.27
CA MET A 716 10.31 3.85 -14.47
C MET A 716 10.02 2.83 -15.56
N ALA A 717 8.84 2.21 -15.56
CA ALA A 717 8.45 1.27 -16.60
C ALA A 717 8.49 1.93 -17.99
N ALA A 718 7.93 3.13 -18.11
CA ALA A 718 7.84 3.87 -19.36
C ALA A 718 9.22 4.31 -19.86
N ALA A 719 10.07 4.88 -19.00
CA ALA A 719 11.42 5.28 -19.38
C ALA A 719 12.28 4.09 -19.82
N LEU A 720 12.14 2.92 -19.16
CA LEU A 720 12.76 1.67 -19.61
C LEU A 720 12.28 1.27 -21.01
N GLY A 721 10.98 1.24 -21.25
CA GLY A 721 10.41 0.90 -22.55
C GLY A 721 10.86 1.85 -23.65
N ASN A 722 10.90 3.17 -23.38
CA ASN A 722 11.38 4.19 -24.31
C ASN A 722 12.88 4.02 -24.58
N ALA A 723 13.69 3.72 -23.55
CA ALA A 723 15.11 3.48 -23.73
C ALA A 723 15.42 2.21 -24.54
N VAL A 724 14.68 1.12 -24.31
CA VAL A 724 14.79 -0.11 -25.11
C VAL A 724 14.40 0.16 -26.57
N SER A 725 13.34 0.91 -26.80
CA SER A 725 12.89 1.28 -28.14
C SER A 725 13.93 2.15 -28.86
N ASN A 726 14.53 3.11 -28.16
CA ASN A 726 15.62 3.94 -28.68
C ASN A 726 16.87 3.11 -29.01
N ALA A 727 17.24 2.13 -28.17
CA ALA A 727 18.39 1.25 -28.37
C ALA A 727 18.23 0.27 -29.54
N THR A 728 16.99 -0.17 -29.80
CA THR A 728 16.71 -1.27 -30.75
C THR A 728 16.05 -0.82 -32.05
N GLY A 729 15.55 0.42 -32.10
CA GLY A 729 14.75 0.93 -33.22
C GLY A 729 13.37 0.28 -33.33
N ARG A 730 12.91 -0.43 -32.31
CA ARG A 730 11.61 -1.13 -32.28
C ARG A 730 10.84 -0.83 -31.00
N ARG A 731 9.56 -0.58 -31.10
CA ARG A 731 8.68 -0.34 -29.97
C ARG A 731 8.28 -1.68 -29.30
N TRP A 732 8.60 -1.81 -28.01
CA TRP A 732 8.25 -3.00 -27.21
C TRP A 732 7.11 -2.63 -26.26
N LEU A 733 5.95 -3.27 -26.42
CA LEU A 733 4.69 -2.87 -25.80
C LEU A 733 4.06 -3.98 -24.93
N ASN A 734 4.71 -5.13 -24.83
CA ASN A 734 4.23 -6.25 -24.03
C ASN A 734 5.12 -6.42 -22.78
N LEU A 735 4.53 -6.25 -21.61
CA LEU A 735 5.23 -6.43 -20.34
C LEU A 735 5.12 -7.87 -19.81
N PRO A 736 6.22 -8.49 -19.32
CA PRO A 736 7.57 -7.93 -19.23
C PRO A 736 8.29 -7.87 -20.59
N LEU A 737 9.22 -6.90 -20.71
CA LEU A 737 10.03 -6.69 -21.91
C LEU A 737 11.08 -7.82 -22.02
N THR A 738 10.70 -8.96 -22.57
CA THR A 738 11.60 -10.10 -22.79
C THR A 738 11.75 -10.38 -24.27
N ARG A 739 12.88 -10.98 -24.68
CA ARG A 739 13.14 -11.38 -26.06
C ARG A 739 12.08 -12.35 -26.63
N SER A 740 11.38 -13.08 -25.74
CA SER A 740 10.29 -13.99 -26.10
C SER A 740 8.96 -13.28 -26.41
N THR A 741 8.85 -11.98 -26.11
CA THR A 741 7.71 -11.17 -26.51
C THR A 741 8.01 -10.54 -27.86
N PRO A 742 7.34 -10.96 -28.97
CA PRO A 742 7.57 -10.34 -30.26
C PRO A 742 7.26 -8.84 -30.18
N PRO A 743 8.00 -7.99 -30.91
CA PRO A 743 7.62 -6.60 -31.07
C PRO A 743 6.20 -6.52 -31.62
N ALA A 744 5.41 -5.57 -31.11
CA ALA A 744 4.04 -5.33 -31.53
C ALA A 744 4.00 -4.84 -33.00
#